data_1cbfb0f771a56d59ebc5c123150d0ad2
#
_entry.id   1cbfb0f771a56d59ebc5c123150d0ad2
#
_cell.length_a   1.000
_cell.length_b   1.000
_cell.length_c   1.000
_cell.angle_alpha   90.00
_cell.angle_beta   90.00
_cell.angle_gamma   90.00
#
_symmetry.space_group_name_H-M   'P 1'
#
loop_
_entity.id
_entity.type
_entity.pdbx_description
1 polymer ?
#
loop_
_entity_poly.entity_id
_entity_poly.type
_entity_poly.pdbx_seq_one_letter_code
_entity_poly.pdbx_strand_id
1 'polypeptide(L)'
;MAEKEKFYITTAIAYTSRKPHIGNSYEIVLTDAIARYKRLQGYDVFMLTGTDEHGQKIEEYAEKAGVTPKEYVDKVSGEIREICDLLNTSYDKFIRTTDPYHEKIVQKIFKKLYDQGDIYKGHYEGMYCTPCESFWTESQLVDGKCPDCGREVKPAKEEAYFLRLSKYQKQLEEFIENNENFIYPEARKKEMLNNFIKPGLQDLCVSRTSFKWGIPVTFDDKHVIYVWIDALSNYITALGYDPDGSSELYKKYWPADVHIIGKDIVRFHTIYWPIMLMALGEPLPKQVFGHPWLLFGEDKMSKSRGNVIYADDLVKLLGVDAVRYYLVSEMPYANDGSITYETIIERYNSDLANTFGNLVNRTIAMQNKYFDGVVQTPCYEPECKYVEDEELKTFALDTVAKVEKCFETYRVADAVEAVLNLAKRSNKYIDETAPWALAKDESQKSRLGTVLYNLLEAIRYIAILLSPFMPETSKKIFEQMNCDIKDYDSLKEFGALKPGTKVGEAKALFARIDAEKMLTEIAEKQKENAKQEAAAKPEIEGLAQIQFDDFAKVELRVAKIEQCEPIKKAKKLLKLQVNDGSDELRQIVSGIAPWYKPEDLIGKSVIIVANLKPAKLCGEMSNGMLLAGDVSENDVKVLFVDGMPAGTKIR
;
A
#
# COMPACT_ATOMS: atom_id res chain seq x y z
N MET A 1 18.51 23.48 -27.48
CA MET A 1 17.32 23.14 -26.67
C MET A 1 17.68 23.54 -25.24
N ALA A 2 16.81 24.27 -24.54
CA ALA A 2 17.02 24.51 -23.12
C ALA A 2 17.11 23.18 -22.38
N GLU A 3 17.99 23.09 -21.39
CA GLU A 3 18.14 21.91 -20.53
C GLU A 3 16.82 21.74 -19.77
N LYS A 4 16.24 20.52 -19.84
CA LYS A 4 14.98 20.22 -19.15
C LYS A 4 15.23 20.25 -17.65
N GLU A 5 14.30 20.82 -16.90
CA GLU A 5 14.32 20.76 -15.45
C GLU A 5 14.20 19.30 -15.00
N LYS A 6 15.05 18.89 -14.03
CA LYS A 6 15.06 17.53 -13.50
C LYS A 6 13.92 17.31 -12.49
N PHE A 7 13.46 16.08 -12.38
CA PHE A 7 12.53 15.67 -11.33
C PHE A 7 12.80 14.24 -10.91
N TYR A 8 13.23 14.03 -9.68
CA TYR A 8 13.50 12.71 -9.12
C TYR A 8 12.42 12.34 -8.11
N ILE A 9 11.67 11.30 -8.42
CA ILE A 9 10.56 10.79 -7.62
C ILE A 9 10.75 9.30 -7.30
N THR A 10 10.39 8.90 -6.08
CA THR A 10 10.53 7.51 -5.65
C THR A 10 9.28 7.02 -4.93
N THR A 11 9.02 5.71 -5.01
CA THR A 11 8.21 5.01 -4.01
C THR A 11 9.07 4.64 -2.81
N ALA A 12 8.47 4.12 -1.74
CA ALA A 12 9.18 3.19 -0.87
C ALA A 12 9.52 1.92 -1.66
N ILE A 13 10.59 1.22 -1.26
CA ILE A 13 10.88 -0.11 -1.81
C ILE A 13 10.07 -1.16 -1.03
N ALA A 14 9.42 -2.08 -1.76
CA ALA A 14 8.48 -3.02 -1.17
C ALA A 14 9.21 -4.16 -0.43
N TYR A 15 8.82 -4.43 0.83
CA TYR A 15 9.39 -5.53 1.60
C TYR A 15 8.92 -6.89 1.06
N THR A 16 9.86 -7.77 0.72
CA THR A 16 9.64 -9.04 0.02
C THR A 16 9.08 -10.15 0.91
N SER A 17 8.21 -9.81 1.85
CA SER A 17 7.61 -10.83 2.73
C SER A 17 6.51 -11.67 2.07
N ARG A 18 5.83 -11.13 1.06
CA ARG A 18 4.75 -11.80 0.31
C ARG A 18 4.35 -11.01 -0.95
N LYS A 19 3.53 -11.64 -1.83
CA LYS A 19 2.89 -10.98 -2.98
C LYS A 19 2.17 -9.70 -2.53
N PRO A 20 2.34 -8.56 -3.24
CA PRO A 20 1.70 -7.29 -2.90
C PRO A 20 0.19 -7.36 -3.12
N HIS A 21 -0.58 -6.79 -2.20
CA HIS A 21 -2.01 -6.57 -2.35
C HIS A 21 -2.30 -5.20 -2.97
N ILE A 22 -3.56 -4.92 -3.29
CA ILE A 22 -3.97 -3.69 -3.98
C ILE A 22 -3.55 -2.40 -3.25
N GLY A 23 -3.48 -2.42 -1.91
CA GLY A 23 -2.99 -1.28 -1.13
C GLY A 23 -1.51 -0.94 -1.37
N ASN A 24 -0.66 -1.96 -1.66
CA ASN A 24 0.71 -1.72 -2.08
C ASN A 24 0.77 -1.19 -3.52
N SER A 25 -0.17 -1.61 -4.37
CA SER A 25 -0.28 -1.15 -5.76
C SER A 25 -0.72 0.31 -5.87
N TYR A 26 -1.40 0.84 -4.86
CA TYR A 26 -1.78 2.25 -4.80
C TYR A 26 -0.55 3.17 -4.86
N GLU A 27 0.46 2.92 -4.03
CA GLU A 27 1.67 3.75 -3.95
C GLU A 27 2.39 3.84 -5.30
N ILE A 28 2.56 2.71 -5.99
CA ILE A 28 3.27 2.70 -7.28
C ILE A 28 2.45 3.43 -8.37
N VAL A 29 1.11 3.28 -8.40
CA VAL A 29 0.26 3.97 -9.37
C VAL A 29 0.18 5.47 -9.09
N LEU A 30 0.11 5.87 -7.82
CA LEU A 30 0.16 7.28 -7.42
C LEU A 30 1.46 7.94 -7.87
N THR A 31 2.59 7.29 -7.58
CA THR A 31 3.93 7.78 -7.94
C THR A 31 4.09 7.87 -9.46
N ASP A 32 3.65 6.85 -10.18
CA ASP A 32 3.67 6.83 -11.65
C ASP A 32 2.80 7.93 -12.27
N ALA A 33 1.62 8.20 -11.71
CA ALA A 33 0.75 9.28 -12.17
C ALA A 33 1.42 10.66 -12.03
N ILE A 34 2.12 10.90 -10.92
CA ILE A 34 2.90 12.12 -10.70
C ILE A 34 4.09 12.18 -11.69
N ALA A 35 4.83 11.09 -11.84
CA ALA A 35 5.96 11.01 -12.76
C ALA A 35 5.52 11.29 -14.21
N ARG A 36 4.42 10.67 -14.67
CA ARG A 36 3.84 10.90 -16.02
C ARG A 36 3.37 12.32 -16.20
N TYR A 37 2.74 12.93 -15.18
CA TYR A 37 2.31 14.31 -15.25
C TYR A 37 3.51 15.26 -15.38
N LYS A 38 4.58 15.04 -14.63
CA LYS A 38 5.83 15.83 -14.74
C LYS A 38 6.49 15.65 -16.11
N ARG A 39 6.50 14.42 -16.66
CA ARG A 39 6.97 14.20 -18.06
C ARG A 39 6.12 14.92 -19.09
N LEU A 40 4.79 14.92 -18.89
CA LEU A 40 3.86 15.65 -19.74
C LEU A 40 4.13 17.17 -19.72
N GLN A 41 4.50 17.72 -18.56
CA GLN A 41 4.94 19.11 -18.40
C GLN A 41 6.36 19.38 -18.97
N GLY A 42 7.07 18.37 -19.48
CA GLY A 42 8.37 18.51 -20.11
C GLY A 42 9.58 18.31 -19.20
N TYR A 43 9.39 17.95 -17.93
CA TYR A 43 10.51 17.62 -17.03
C TYR A 43 11.29 16.39 -17.50
N ASP A 44 12.57 16.34 -17.14
CA ASP A 44 13.41 15.16 -17.22
C ASP A 44 13.26 14.36 -15.92
N VAL A 45 12.37 13.35 -15.96
CA VAL A 45 11.94 12.61 -14.77
C VAL A 45 12.70 11.32 -14.62
N PHE A 46 13.20 11.06 -13.42
CA PHE A 46 13.69 9.74 -13.00
C PHE A 46 12.77 9.20 -11.91
N MET A 47 12.12 8.07 -12.18
CA MET A 47 11.23 7.38 -11.23
C MET A 47 11.89 6.10 -10.74
N LEU A 48 12.08 5.98 -9.42
CA LEU A 48 12.66 4.83 -8.76
C LEU A 48 11.60 4.06 -7.98
N THR A 49 11.63 2.74 -8.11
CA THR A 49 10.96 1.79 -7.24
C THR A 49 11.86 0.57 -7.01
N GLY A 50 11.43 -0.41 -6.21
CA GLY A 50 12.23 -1.62 -5.99
C GLY A 50 11.75 -2.45 -4.83
N THR A 51 12.66 -3.32 -4.34
CA THR A 51 12.39 -4.26 -3.26
C THR A 51 13.42 -4.20 -2.15
N ASP A 52 12.92 -4.25 -0.91
CA ASP A 52 13.67 -4.47 0.32
C ASP A 52 13.67 -5.97 0.63
N GLU A 53 14.87 -6.58 0.69
CA GLU A 53 15.02 -8.04 0.59
C GLU A 53 15.76 -8.66 1.78
N HIS A 54 16.22 -7.88 2.75
CA HIS A 54 16.95 -8.36 3.91
C HIS A 54 16.10 -8.37 5.19
N GLY A 55 16.59 -9.06 6.23
CA GLY A 55 15.99 -9.06 7.55
C GLY A 55 15.57 -10.43 8.06
N GLN A 56 15.34 -10.50 9.38
CA GLN A 56 14.99 -11.72 10.10
C GLN A 56 13.72 -12.39 9.55
N LYS A 57 12.73 -11.61 9.24
CA LYS A 57 11.43 -12.10 8.76
C LYS A 57 11.54 -12.82 7.42
N ILE A 58 12.43 -12.37 6.54
CA ILE A 58 12.70 -13.05 5.25
C ILE A 58 13.39 -14.38 5.51
N GLU A 59 14.38 -14.42 6.40
CA GLU A 59 15.07 -15.66 6.78
C GLU A 59 14.07 -16.70 7.32
N GLU A 60 13.17 -16.29 8.23
CA GLU A 60 12.10 -17.14 8.76
C GLU A 60 11.12 -17.65 7.69
N TYR A 61 10.76 -16.80 6.71
CA TYR A 61 9.85 -17.21 5.64
C TYR A 61 10.52 -18.15 4.64
N ALA A 62 11.78 -17.93 4.33
CA ALA A 62 12.56 -18.82 3.48
C ALA A 62 12.74 -20.20 4.13
N GLU A 63 13.03 -20.25 5.42
CA GLU A 63 13.12 -21.48 6.21
C GLU A 63 11.79 -22.25 6.19
N LYS A 64 10.67 -21.58 6.45
CA LYS A 64 9.33 -22.17 6.38
C LYS A 64 8.99 -22.69 4.99
N ALA A 65 9.47 -22.03 3.95
CA ALA A 65 9.28 -22.45 2.55
C ALA A 65 10.25 -23.56 2.11
N GLY A 66 11.26 -23.90 2.92
CA GLY A 66 12.27 -24.92 2.59
C GLY A 66 13.23 -24.50 1.47
N VAL A 67 13.46 -23.19 1.30
CA VAL A 67 14.35 -22.61 0.28
C VAL A 67 15.37 -21.67 0.92
N THR A 68 16.38 -21.27 0.17
CA THR A 68 17.32 -20.23 0.65
C THR A 68 16.63 -18.84 0.67
N PRO A 69 17.06 -17.92 1.55
CA PRO A 69 16.55 -16.54 1.55
C PRO A 69 16.66 -15.87 0.18
N LYS A 70 17.75 -16.12 -0.57
CA LYS A 70 17.95 -15.57 -1.91
C LYS A 70 16.91 -16.08 -2.90
N GLU A 71 16.65 -17.38 -2.93
CA GLU A 71 15.60 -17.97 -3.78
C GLU A 71 14.21 -17.44 -3.43
N TYR A 72 13.95 -17.26 -2.12
CA TYR A 72 12.69 -16.70 -1.65
C TYR A 72 12.47 -15.27 -2.16
N VAL A 73 13.46 -14.37 -1.97
CA VAL A 73 13.33 -12.98 -2.40
C VAL A 73 13.37 -12.84 -3.92
N ASP A 74 14.09 -13.69 -4.65
CA ASP A 74 14.09 -13.67 -6.11
C ASP A 74 12.68 -13.94 -6.67
N LYS A 75 11.96 -14.88 -6.07
CA LYS A 75 10.57 -15.17 -6.42
C LYS A 75 9.64 -13.99 -6.10
N VAL A 76 9.66 -13.51 -4.86
CA VAL A 76 8.73 -12.46 -4.41
C VAL A 76 9.02 -11.13 -5.09
N SER A 77 10.29 -10.78 -5.28
CA SER A 77 10.70 -9.57 -6.04
C SER A 77 10.24 -9.64 -7.50
N GLY A 78 10.31 -10.83 -8.11
CA GLY A 78 9.74 -11.08 -9.44
C GLY A 78 8.24 -10.81 -9.50
N GLU A 79 7.47 -11.36 -8.55
CA GLU A 79 6.02 -11.12 -8.43
C GLU A 79 5.68 -9.62 -8.24
N ILE A 80 6.46 -8.90 -7.44
CA ILE A 80 6.28 -7.46 -7.22
C ILE A 80 6.53 -6.69 -8.53
N ARG A 81 7.60 -7.01 -9.25
CA ARG A 81 7.93 -6.38 -10.52
C ARG A 81 6.87 -6.66 -11.58
N GLU A 82 6.38 -7.90 -11.67
CA GLU A 82 5.29 -8.27 -12.57
C GLU A 82 4.03 -7.45 -12.32
N ILE A 83 3.69 -7.15 -11.06
CA ILE A 83 2.55 -6.28 -10.72
C ILE A 83 2.80 -4.83 -11.15
N CYS A 84 4.02 -4.31 -10.96
CA CYS A 84 4.38 -2.98 -11.45
C CYS A 84 4.24 -2.89 -12.99
N ASP A 85 4.76 -3.89 -13.71
CA ASP A 85 4.68 -3.96 -15.17
C ASP A 85 3.24 -4.14 -15.66
N LEU A 86 2.45 -5.01 -14.99
CA LEU A 86 1.02 -5.20 -15.27
C LEU A 86 0.22 -3.91 -15.14
N LEU A 87 0.53 -3.08 -14.16
CA LEU A 87 -0.11 -1.78 -13.93
C LEU A 87 0.41 -0.68 -14.89
N ASN A 88 1.22 -1.05 -15.88
CA ASN A 88 1.79 -0.13 -16.88
C ASN A 88 2.52 1.05 -16.22
N THR A 89 3.33 0.78 -15.19
CA THR A 89 4.12 1.81 -14.52
C THR A 89 5.39 2.15 -15.30
N SER A 90 5.78 3.41 -15.29
CA SER A 90 6.86 3.95 -16.12
C SER A 90 8.13 4.25 -15.32
N TYR A 91 8.46 3.39 -14.34
CA TYR A 91 9.69 3.53 -13.57
C TYR A 91 10.94 3.40 -14.46
N ASP A 92 11.95 4.21 -14.16
CA ASP A 92 13.23 4.19 -14.88
C ASP A 92 14.18 3.15 -14.30
N LYS A 93 14.05 2.85 -12.99
CA LYS A 93 14.83 1.80 -12.34
C LYS A 93 14.01 1.07 -11.28
N PHE A 94 14.20 -0.26 -11.26
CA PHE A 94 13.75 -1.16 -10.22
C PHE A 94 15.00 -1.66 -9.48
N ILE A 95 15.23 -1.17 -8.25
CA ILE A 95 16.38 -1.56 -7.42
C ILE A 95 16.01 -2.73 -6.52
N ARG A 96 16.99 -3.60 -6.26
CA ARG A 96 16.90 -4.66 -5.26
C ARG A 96 17.98 -4.42 -4.21
N THR A 97 17.67 -4.54 -2.94
CA THR A 97 18.70 -4.38 -1.89
C THR A 97 19.74 -5.51 -1.91
N THR A 98 19.43 -6.63 -2.57
CA THR A 98 20.40 -7.71 -2.88
C THR A 98 21.25 -7.47 -4.13
N ASP A 99 21.13 -6.33 -4.81
CA ASP A 99 22.03 -5.98 -5.90
C ASP A 99 23.46 -5.78 -5.38
N PRO A 100 24.49 -6.46 -5.92
CA PRO A 100 25.85 -6.42 -5.36
C PRO A 100 26.46 -5.02 -5.27
N TYR A 101 26.09 -4.12 -6.19
CA TYR A 101 26.57 -2.73 -6.13
C TYR A 101 25.96 -1.98 -4.95
N HIS A 102 24.67 -2.24 -4.64
CA HIS A 102 23.98 -1.64 -3.51
C HIS A 102 24.61 -2.10 -2.19
N GLU A 103 24.72 -3.41 -1.98
CA GLU A 103 25.35 -3.98 -0.77
C GLU A 103 26.74 -3.39 -0.51
N LYS A 104 27.56 -3.32 -1.55
CA LYS A 104 28.92 -2.74 -1.46
C LYS A 104 28.91 -1.27 -1.03
N ILE A 105 27.97 -0.47 -1.55
CA ILE A 105 27.91 0.96 -1.19
C ILE A 105 27.35 1.12 0.22
N VAL A 106 26.36 0.33 0.63
CA VAL A 106 25.84 0.32 2.01
C VAL A 106 26.95 -0.02 3.01
N GLN A 107 27.81 -0.99 2.70
CA GLN A 107 28.99 -1.29 3.50
C GLN A 107 29.96 -0.10 3.63
N LYS A 108 30.21 0.62 2.54
CA LYS A 108 31.03 1.85 2.55
C LYS A 108 30.37 2.96 3.37
N ILE A 109 29.05 3.16 3.23
CA ILE A 109 28.27 4.12 4.03
C ILE A 109 28.42 3.81 5.51
N PHE A 110 28.17 2.57 5.92
CA PHE A 110 28.27 2.14 7.31
C PHE A 110 29.68 2.36 7.87
N LYS A 111 30.70 1.96 7.11
CA LYS A 111 32.10 2.17 7.48
C LYS A 111 32.46 3.66 7.63
N LYS A 112 32.05 4.51 6.69
CA LYS A 112 32.27 5.97 6.76
C LYS A 112 31.65 6.56 8.03
N LEU A 113 30.40 6.23 8.33
CA LEU A 113 29.71 6.69 9.52
C LEU A 113 30.36 6.19 10.82
N TYR A 114 30.91 4.98 10.80
CA TYR A 114 31.67 4.43 11.93
C TYR A 114 33.00 5.16 12.12
N ASP A 115 33.79 5.33 11.07
CA ASP A 115 35.10 5.97 11.11
C ASP A 115 35.03 7.42 11.58
N GLN A 116 33.96 8.13 11.29
CA GLN A 116 33.72 9.51 11.74
C GLN A 116 33.06 9.61 13.14
N GLY A 117 32.73 8.45 13.75
CA GLY A 117 32.16 8.36 15.10
C GLY A 117 30.67 8.65 15.18
N ASP A 118 29.93 8.69 14.07
CA ASP A 118 28.48 8.78 14.04
C ASP A 118 27.81 7.44 14.30
N ILE A 119 28.51 6.35 14.00
CA ILE A 119 28.15 5.00 14.46
C ILE A 119 29.16 4.57 15.53
N TYR A 120 28.66 3.99 16.62
CA TYR A 120 29.46 3.46 17.71
C TYR A 120 28.93 2.11 18.21
N LYS A 121 29.81 1.29 18.80
CA LYS A 121 29.46 -0.01 19.36
C LYS A 121 28.95 0.13 20.79
N GLY A 122 27.87 -0.55 21.11
CA GLY A 122 27.23 -0.53 22.42
C GLY A 122 26.47 -1.82 22.69
N HIS A 123 25.62 -1.81 23.74
CA HIS A 123 24.74 -2.92 24.07
C HIS A 123 23.31 -2.41 24.05
N TYR A 124 22.43 -3.14 23.38
CA TYR A 124 21.01 -2.90 23.42
C TYR A 124 20.34 -3.81 24.47
N GLU A 125 19.48 -3.23 25.27
CA GLU A 125 18.61 -3.95 26.18
C GLU A 125 17.22 -3.28 26.12
N GLY A 126 16.20 -4.01 25.66
CA GLY A 126 14.84 -3.47 25.48
C GLY A 126 13.90 -4.46 24.84
N MET A 127 12.76 -3.97 24.36
CA MET A 127 11.68 -4.77 23.77
C MET A 127 11.73 -4.70 22.25
N TYR A 128 11.82 -5.83 21.57
CA TYR A 128 11.91 -5.94 20.12
C TYR A 128 10.61 -6.44 19.51
N CYS A 129 10.13 -5.72 18.49
CA CYS A 129 9.01 -6.13 17.65
C CYS A 129 9.53 -6.75 16.37
N THR A 130 9.49 -8.07 16.23
CA THR A 130 9.92 -8.78 15.02
C THR A 130 9.15 -8.37 13.76
N PRO A 131 7.80 -8.19 13.80
CA PRO A 131 7.06 -7.78 12.60
C PRO A 131 7.37 -6.39 12.07
N CYS A 132 7.75 -5.45 12.94
CA CYS A 132 8.13 -4.08 12.56
C CYS A 132 9.63 -3.89 12.46
N GLU A 133 10.39 -4.92 12.90
CA GLU A 133 11.85 -4.85 13.06
C GLU A 133 12.31 -3.62 13.84
N SER A 134 11.57 -3.27 14.91
CA SER A 134 11.76 -2.06 15.69
C SER A 134 12.00 -2.37 17.16
N PHE A 135 12.89 -1.59 17.78
CA PHE A 135 13.15 -1.62 19.21
C PHE A 135 12.35 -0.56 19.96
N TRP A 136 11.92 -0.92 21.16
CA TRP A 136 11.13 -0.07 22.04
C TRP A 136 11.65 -0.15 23.48
N THR A 137 11.63 0.96 24.18
CA THR A 137 11.75 0.95 25.64
C THR A 137 10.41 0.52 26.25
N GLU A 138 10.41 0.00 27.46
CA GLU A 138 9.17 -0.37 28.16
C GLU A 138 8.18 0.81 28.26
N SER A 139 8.69 2.03 28.42
CA SER A 139 7.88 3.26 28.50
C SER A 139 7.21 3.66 27.18
N GLN A 140 7.71 3.18 26.04
CA GLN A 140 7.16 3.46 24.71
C GLN A 140 6.08 2.46 24.29
N LEU A 141 5.94 1.36 25.01
CA LEU A 141 4.92 0.35 24.70
C LEU A 141 3.52 0.86 25.03
N VAL A 142 2.56 0.51 24.20
CA VAL A 142 1.13 0.76 24.42
C VAL A 142 0.50 -0.55 24.88
N ASP A 143 0.00 -0.60 26.12
CA ASP A 143 -0.53 -1.82 26.75
C ASP A 143 0.43 -3.02 26.70
N GLY A 144 1.75 -2.77 26.83
CA GLY A 144 2.79 -3.78 26.75
C GLY A 144 3.09 -4.31 25.34
N LYS A 145 2.59 -3.64 24.30
CA LYS A 145 2.71 -4.02 22.88
C LYS A 145 3.41 -2.95 22.06
N CYS A 146 3.82 -3.35 20.85
CA CYS A 146 4.43 -2.45 19.88
C CYS A 146 3.49 -1.29 19.53
N PRO A 147 3.89 -0.03 19.69
CA PRO A 147 3.04 1.12 19.38
C PRO A 147 2.70 1.26 17.89
N ASP A 148 3.57 0.73 17.00
CA ASP A 148 3.35 0.84 15.54
C ASP A 148 2.34 -0.18 15.02
N CYS A 149 2.37 -1.43 15.51
CA CYS A 149 1.54 -2.50 14.94
C CYS A 149 0.62 -3.21 15.94
N GLY A 150 0.69 -2.88 17.23
CA GLY A 150 -0.14 -3.47 18.29
C GLY A 150 0.18 -4.93 18.64
N ARG A 151 1.27 -5.50 18.08
CA ARG A 151 1.67 -6.90 18.33
C ARG A 151 2.57 -7.02 19.54
N GLU A 152 2.71 -8.25 20.05
CA GLU A 152 3.60 -8.55 21.16
C GLU A 152 5.06 -8.28 20.82
N VAL A 153 5.82 -7.83 21.81
CA VAL A 153 7.26 -7.57 21.74
C VAL A 153 7.99 -8.55 22.65
N LYS A 154 9.24 -8.85 22.31
CA LYS A 154 10.09 -9.78 23.08
C LYS A 154 11.27 -9.03 23.70
N PRO A 155 11.69 -9.34 24.94
CA PRO A 155 12.93 -8.82 25.49
C PRO A 155 14.11 -9.22 24.58
N ALA A 156 14.95 -8.25 24.25
CA ALA A 156 16.17 -8.49 23.49
C ALA A 156 17.34 -7.78 24.16
N LYS A 157 18.46 -8.50 24.27
CA LYS A 157 19.72 -7.99 24.77
C LYS A 157 20.83 -8.51 23.88
N GLU A 158 21.45 -7.59 23.11
CA GLU A 158 22.56 -7.95 22.23
C GLU A 158 23.58 -6.82 22.10
N GLU A 159 24.81 -7.18 21.76
CA GLU A 159 25.82 -6.22 21.30
C GLU A 159 25.38 -5.70 19.93
N ALA A 160 25.43 -4.39 19.73
CA ALA A 160 25.00 -3.77 18.49
C ALA A 160 25.76 -2.47 18.21
N TYR A 161 25.68 -2.00 16.97
CA TYR A 161 26.11 -0.67 16.57
C TYR A 161 24.94 0.29 16.62
N PHE A 162 25.20 1.55 16.98
CA PHE A 162 24.21 2.61 17.14
C PHE A 162 24.58 3.82 16.30
N LEU A 163 23.61 4.37 15.55
CA LEU A 163 23.71 5.66 14.88
C LEU A 163 23.27 6.78 15.83
N ARG A 164 24.09 7.82 15.99
CA ARG A 164 23.86 8.95 16.90
C ARG A 164 22.78 9.91 16.36
N LEU A 165 21.50 9.53 16.47
CA LEU A 165 20.39 10.40 16.10
C LEU A 165 20.35 11.66 16.97
N SER A 166 20.65 11.53 18.25
CA SER A 166 20.69 12.62 19.23
C SER A 166 21.63 13.76 18.83
N LYS A 167 22.76 13.44 18.15
CA LYS A 167 23.73 14.44 17.65
C LYS A 167 23.12 15.41 16.65
N TYR A 168 22.20 14.94 15.81
CA TYR A 168 21.63 15.68 14.70
C TYR A 168 20.21 16.21 14.98
N GLN A 169 19.63 15.90 16.14
CA GLN A 169 18.25 16.24 16.48
C GLN A 169 17.93 17.71 16.26
N LYS A 170 18.75 18.61 16.83
CA LYS A 170 18.51 20.05 16.73
C LYS A 170 18.56 20.55 15.28
N GLN A 171 19.52 20.06 14.50
CA GLN A 171 19.65 20.41 13.09
C GLN A 171 18.45 19.91 12.28
N LEU A 172 17.94 18.71 12.58
CA LEU A 172 16.74 18.17 11.94
C LEU A 172 15.50 18.96 12.30
N GLU A 173 15.31 19.31 13.58
CA GLU A 173 14.19 20.10 14.06
C GLU A 173 14.14 21.47 13.38
N GLU A 174 15.26 22.19 13.37
CA GLU A 174 15.41 23.48 12.68
C GLU A 174 15.15 23.35 11.17
N PHE A 175 15.62 22.27 10.53
CA PHE A 175 15.36 22.02 9.13
C PHE A 175 13.86 21.82 8.85
N ILE A 176 13.17 21.01 9.64
CA ILE A 176 11.73 20.72 9.44
C ILE A 176 10.89 21.97 9.73
N GLU A 177 11.23 22.76 10.76
CA GLU A 177 10.51 24.00 11.10
C GLU A 177 10.66 25.08 10.02
N ASN A 178 11.85 25.22 9.45
CA ASN A 178 12.15 26.21 8.41
C ASN A 178 11.71 25.78 7.00
N ASN A 179 11.35 24.52 6.79
CA ASN A 179 10.88 23.99 5.50
C ASN A 179 9.43 23.47 5.64
N GLU A 180 8.46 24.40 5.44
CA GLU A 180 7.04 24.08 5.59
C GLU A 180 6.59 22.91 4.71
N ASN A 181 7.17 22.80 3.53
CA ASN A 181 6.80 21.82 2.50
C ASN A 181 7.58 20.51 2.55
N PHE A 182 8.45 20.30 3.56
CA PHE A 182 9.25 19.08 3.63
C PHE A 182 8.43 17.82 3.87
N ILE A 183 7.40 17.90 4.73
CA ILE A 183 6.56 16.75 5.09
C ILE A 183 5.09 17.03 4.75
N TYR A 184 4.52 16.22 3.89
CA TYR A 184 3.12 16.23 3.54
C TYR A 184 2.41 14.91 3.92
N PRO A 185 1.10 14.92 4.25
CA PRO A 185 0.30 16.09 4.65
C PRO A 185 0.81 16.74 5.94
N GLU A 186 0.41 17.98 6.22
CA GLU A 186 0.84 18.74 7.41
C GLU A 186 0.60 18.01 8.74
N ALA A 187 -0.46 17.20 8.81
CA ALA A 187 -0.73 16.36 9.98
C ALA A 187 0.44 15.42 10.32
N ARG A 188 1.17 14.90 9.31
CA ARG A 188 2.35 14.06 9.50
C ARG A 188 3.53 14.85 10.02
N LYS A 189 3.71 16.11 9.55
CA LYS A 189 4.73 17.01 10.08
C LYS A 189 4.54 17.24 11.59
N LYS A 190 3.30 17.54 12.00
CA LYS A 190 2.95 17.74 13.41
C LYS A 190 3.17 16.49 14.26
N GLU A 191 2.81 15.32 13.71
CA GLU A 191 3.03 14.03 14.36
C GLU A 191 4.53 13.77 14.59
N MET A 192 5.38 13.94 13.58
CA MET A 192 6.82 13.73 13.69
C MET A 192 7.48 14.67 14.70
N LEU A 193 7.15 15.96 14.64
CA LEU A 193 7.70 16.93 15.57
C LEU A 193 7.28 16.65 17.01
N ASN A 194 5.98 16.45 17.26
CA ASN A 194 5.45 16.40 18.63
C ASN A 194 5.67 15.05 19.31
N ASN A 195 5.57 13.95 18.55
CA ASN A 195 5.60 12.61 19.14
C ASN A 195 7.01 12.00 19.16
N PHE A 196 7.91 12.45 18.28
CA PHE A 196 9.23 11.81 18.13
C PHE A 196 10.40 12.79 18.36
N ILE A 197 10.40 13.96 17.72
CA ILE A 197 11.57 14.85 17.75
C ILE A 197 11.65 15.65 19.06
N LYS A 198 10.58 16.38 19.40
CA LYS A 198 10.55 17.22 20.63
C LYS A 198 10.73 16.46 21.94
N PRO A 199 10.22 15.21 22.08
CA PRO A 199 10.51 14.41 23.28
C PRO A 199 11.97 13.99 23.44
N GLY A 200 12.77 14.05 22.38
CA GLY A 200 14.17 13.65 22.36
C GLY A 200 14.40 12.35 21.60
N LEU A 201 15.28 12.40 20.59
CA LEU A 201 15.64 11.24 19.79
C LEU A 201 16.62 10.34 20.55
N GLN A 202 16.30 9.04 20.58
CA GLN A 202 17.22 7.99 21.04
C GLN A 202 18.10 7.56 19.86
N ASP A 203 19.37 7.19 20.17
CA ASP A 203 20.27 6.66 19.17
C ASP A 203 19.73 5.34 18.59
N LEU A 204 19.82 5.17 17.28
CA LEU A 204 19.22 4.05 16.56
C LEU A 204 20.16 2.86 16.54
N CYS A 205 19.69 1.69 16.98
CA CYS A 205 20.40 0.43 16.76
C CYS A 205 20.44 0.11 15.26
N VAL A 206 21.65 -0.04 14.69
CA VAL A 206 21.89 -0.16 13.24
C VAL A 206 22.63 -1.44 12.84
N SER A 207 22.71 -2.42 13.73
CA SER A 207 23.22 -3.75 13.40
C SER A 207 22.52 -4.84 14.21
N ARG A 208 22.63 -6.08 13.74
CA ARG A 208 22.05 -7.26 14.38
C ARG A 208 23.03 -8.42 14.35
N THR A 209 22.92 -9.30 15.39
CA THR A 209 23.67 -10.55 15.49
C THR A 209 22.76 -11.78 15.54
N SER A 210 21.45 -11.56 15.70
CA SER A 210 20.44 -12.61 15.94
C SER A 210 20.03 -13.36 14.66
N PHE A 211 20.35 -12.86 13.47
CA PHE A 211 20.12 -13.51 12.17
C PHE A 211 21.27 -13.22 11.21
N LYS A 212 21.30 -13.92 10.06
CA LYS A 212 22.42 -13.84 9.10
C LYS A 212 22.05 -13.23 7.76
N TRP A 213 20.75 -13.22 7.40
CA TRP A 213 20.29 -12.69 6.13
C TRP A 213 20.25 -11.15 6.16
N GLY A 214 21.34 -10.54 5.76
CA GLY A 214 21.56 -9.10 5.70
C GLY A 214 22.94 -8.77 5.18
N ILE A 215 23.23 -7.49 4.99
CA ILE A 215 24.55 -7.02 4.50
C ILE A 215 25.55 -7.12 5.66
N PRO A 216 26.67 -7.88 5.49
CA PRO A 216 27.67 -8.02 6.57
C PRO A 216 28.41 -6.70 6.85
N VAL A 217 28.70 -6.43 8.12
CA VAL A 217 29.62 -5.36 8.53
C VAL A 217 31.05 -5.78 8.19
N THR A 218 31.74 -5.05 7.30
CA THR A 218 33.04 -5.46 6.73
C THR A 218 34.18 -5.61 7.73
N PHE A 219 34.08 -4.98 8.90
CA PHE A 219 35.11 -5.00 9.95
C PHE A 219 34.67 -5.75 11.21
N ASP A 220 33.45 -6.33 11.21
CA ASP A 220 32.91 -7.15 12.30
C ASP A 220 31.90 -8.16 11.74
N ASP A 221 32.36 -9.33 11.37
CA ASP A 221 31.63 -10.39 10.67
C ASP A 221 30.49 -11.04 11.49
N LYS A 222 30.42 -10.73 12.80
CA LYS A 222 29.31 -11.16 13.67
C LYS A 222 28.02 -10.37 13.42
N HIS A 223 28.15 -9.17 12.83
CA HIS A 223 27.06 -8.24 12.65
C HIS A 223 26.60 -8.16 11.19
N VAL A 224 25.31 -8.08 10.98
CA VAL A 224 24.68 -7.61 9.75
C VAL A 224 24.15 -6.21 9.94
N ILE A 225 24.18 -5.40 8.87
CA ILE A 225 23.67 -4.04 8.87
C ILE A 225 22.15 -4.09 9.03
N TYR A 226 21.61 -3.21 9.85
CA TYR A 226 20.18 -3.10 10.10
C TYR A 226 19.42 -2.66 8.86
N VAL A 227 18.25 -3.29 8.65
CA VAL A 227 17.44 -3.15 7.44
C VAL A 227 17.15 -1.70 7.02
N TRP A 228 16.98 -0.77 7.95
CA TRP A 228 16.68 0.63 7.61
C TRP A 228 17.88 1.43 7.09
N ILE A 229 19.11 1.13 7.53
CA ILE A 229 20.32 1.70 6.87
C ILE A 229 20.43 1.18 5.45
N ASP A 230 20.20 -0.10 5.25
CA ASP A 230 20.17 -0.77 3.98
C ASP A 230 19.06 -0.19 3.08
N ALA A 231 17.80 -0.33 3.49
CA ALA A 231 16.64 0.07 2.71
C ALA A 231 16.68 1.56 2.32
N LEU A 232 16.96 2.49 3.26
CA LEU A 232 16.95 3.92 2.99
C LEU A 232 18.07 4.36 2.03
N SER A 233 19.20 3.65 2.03
CA SER A 233 20.32 3.94 1.12
C SER A 233 19.97 3.69 -0.36
N ASN A 234 18.91 2.93 -0.67
CA ASN A 234 18.48 2.65 -2.03
C ASN A 234 18.32 3.90 -2.88
N TYR A 235 17.79 4.98 -2.29
CA TYR A 235 17.46 6.23 -2.98
C TYR A 235 18.67 6.92 -3.61
N ILE A 236 19.85 6.74 -3.03
CA ILE A 236 21.11 7.29 -3.56
C ILE A 236 21.92 6.24 -4.31
N THR A 237 21.95 4.99 -3.85
CA THR A 237 22.71 3.93 -4.52
C THR A 237 22.14 3.61 -5.91
N ALA A 238 20.81 3.70 -6.08
CA ALA A 238 20.16 3.55 -7.38
C ALA A 238 20.65 4.55 -8.42
N LEU A 239 21.04 5.75 -7.99
CA LEU A 239 21.63 6.78 -8.85
C LEU A 239 23.15 6.64 -9.01
N GLY A 240 23.79 5.68 -8.31
CA GLY A 240 25.24 5.49 -8.35
C GLY A 240 25.99 6.43 -7.40
N TYR A 241 25.42 6.70 -6.23
CA TYR A 241 26.16 7.30 -5.13
C TYR A 241 27.30 6.38 -4.69
N ASP A 242 28.46 6.95 -4.45
CA ASP A 242 29.60 6.29 -3.83
C ASP A 242 30.33 7.31 -2.95
N PRO A 243 30.62 7.01 -1.65
CA PRO A 243 31.39 7.90 -0.78
C PRO A 243 32.75 8.31 -1.34
N ASP A 244 33.35 7.50 -2.24
CA ASP A 244 34.65 7.74 -2.86
C ASP A 244 34.54 8.51 -4.18
N GLY A 245 33.31 8.74 -4.68
CA GLY A 245 33.09 9.48 -5.93
C GLY A 245 31.82 9.03 -6.66
N SER A 246 30.78 9.85 -6.60
CA SER A 246 29.46 9.55 -7.16
C SER A 246 29.38 9.71 -8.68
N SER A 247 28.46 8.96 -9.31
CA SER A 247 28.19 8.98 -10.74
C SER A 247 27.61 10.31 -11.24
N GLU A 248 27.63 10.54 -12.55
CA GLU A 248 26.94 11.68 -13.19
C GLU A 248 25.42 11.62 -13.01
N LEU A 249 24.83 10.41 -12.94
CA LEU A 249 23.41 10.24 -12.70
C LEU A 249 23.01 10.75 -11.31
N TYR A 250 23.81 10.44 -10.28
CA TYR A 250 23.62 10.97 -8.93
C TYR A 250 23.72 12.50 -8.91
N LYS A 251 24.78 13.06 -9.50
CA LYS A 251 24.97 14.52 -9.56
C LYS A 251 23.84 15.22 -10.29
N LYS A 252 23.23 14.57 -11.28
CA LYS A 252 22.13 15.11 -12.06
C LYS A 252 20.83 15.12 -11.27
N TYR A 253 20.45 14.01 -10.62
CA TYR A 253 19.11 13.85 -10.06
C TYR A 253 19.02 14.08 -8.56
N TRP A 254 20.08 13.80 -7.78
CA TRP A 254 20.03 14.05 -6.34
C TRP A 254 20.10 15.57 -6.03
N PRO A 255 19.40 16.12 -5.04
CA PRO A 255 18.44 15.44 -4.14
C PRO A 255 17.10 15.11 -4.80
N ALA A 256 16.41 14.12 -4.22
CA ALA A 256 15.06 13.76 -4.66
C ALA A 256 14.09 14.94 -4.49
N ASP A 257 13.21 15.10 -5.48
CA ASP A 257 12.15 16.10 -5.41
C ASP A 257 11.05 15.63 -4.45
N VAL A 258 10.69 14.32 -4.48
CA VAL A 258 9.76 13.76 -3.51
C VAL A 258 9.95 12.25 -3.32
N HIS A 259 9.84 11.82 -2.06
CA HIS A 259 9.62 10.42 -1.69
C HIS A 259 8.13 10.21 -1.39
N ILE A 260 7.46 9.35 -2.17
CA ILE A 260 6.06 8.94 -1.95
C ILE A 260 6.10 7.64 -1.14
N ILE A 261 5.53 7.64 0.05
CA ILE A 261 5.64 6.54 1.00
C ILE A 261 4.35 6.34 1.80
N GLY A 262 4.13 5.14 2.33
CA GLY A 262 3.04 4.88 3.25
C GLY A 262 3.19 5.65 4.58
N LYS A 263 2.08 6.07 5.18
CA LYS A 263 2.07 6.81 6.45
C LYS A 263 2.76 6.11 7.61
N ASP A 264 2.84 4.77 7.57
CA ASP A 264 3.45 3.92 8.59
C ASP A 264 4.98 4.00 8.62
N ILE A 265 5.60 4.45 7.53
CA ILE A 265 7.06 4.59 7.43
C ILE A 265 7.53 6.04 7.32
N VAL A 266 6.65 7.02 7.57
CA VAL A 266 7.01 8.46 7.57
C VAL A 266 8.16 8.75 8.53
N ARG A 267 8.15 8.15 9.73
CA ARG A 267 9.22 8.35 10.72
C ARG A 267 10.60 7.99 10.17
N PHE A 268 10.72 6.90 9.44
CA PHE A 268 11.99 6.45 8.87
C PHE A 268 12.50 7.41 7.80
N HIS A 269 11.60 7.96 6.99
CA HIS A 269 11.93 8.84 5.87
C HIS A 269 12.10 10.32 6.26
N THR A 270 11.59 10.73 7.42
CA THR A 270 11.64 12.12 7.87
C THR A 270 12.54 12.34 9.08
N ILE A 271 12.99 11.25 9.73
CA ILE A 271 13.92 11.31 10.86
C ILE A 271 15.20 10.55 10.53
N TYR A 272 15.13 9.23 10.29
CA TYR A 272 16.34 8.41 10.11
C TYR A 272 17.07 8.76 8.82
N TRP A 273 16.35 8.84 7.70
CA TRP A 273 16.94 9.15 6.40
C TRP A 273 17.60 10.54 6.35
N PRO A 274 16.95 11.63 6.76
CA PRO A 274 17.61 12.93 6.83
C PRO A 274 18.84 12.96 7.73
N ILE A 275 18.80 12.29 8.90
CA ILE A 275 19.97 12.23 9.79
C ILE A 275 21.11 11.44 9.16
N MET A 276 20.83 10.34 8.47
CA MET A 276 21.86 9.62 7.72
C MET A 276 22.52 10.52 6.66
N LEU A 277 21.73 11.27 5.91
CA LEU A 277 22.24 12.19 4.90
C LEU A 277 23.05 13.36 5.53
N MET A 278 22.57 13.93 6.63
CA MET A 278 23.32 14.95 7.39
C MET A 278 24.67 14.41 7.85
N ALA A 279 24.70 13.18 8.37
CA ALA A 279 25.94 12.53 8.80
C ALA A 279 26.89 12.21 7.62
N LEU A 280 26.36 11.91 6.45
CA LEU A 280 27.13 11.70 5.22
C LEU A 280 27.62 13.02 4.58
N GLY A 281 27.02 14.15 4.98
CA GLY A 281 27.27 15.47 4.36
C GLY A 281 26.54 15.66 3.02
N GLU A 282 25.47 14.91 2.78
CA GLU A 282 24.69 14.92 1.54
C GLU A 282 23.45 15.82 1.65
N PRO A 283 22.98 16.42 0.54
CA PRO A 283 21.74 17.18 0.51
C PRO A 283 20.53 16.33 0.92
N LEU A 284 19.55 16.97 1.58
CA LEU A 284 18.30 16.31 1.97
C LEU A 284 17.30 16.29 0.81
N PRO A 285 16.37 15.30 0.74
CA PRO A 285 15.26 15.33 -0.19
C PRO A 285 14.40 16.58 0.03
N LYS A 286 13.80 17.10 -1.04
CA LYS A 286 12.98 18.32 -0.95
C LYS A 286 11.67 18.06 -0.21
N GLN A 287 11.04 16.89 -0.44
CA GLN A 287 9.73 16.55 0.12
C GLN A 287 9.59 15.07 0.42
N VAL A 288 8.78 14.77 1.43
CA VAL A 288 8.28 13.41 1.76
C VAL A 288 6.76 13.49 1.86
N PHE A 289 6.07 12.72 1.03
CA PHE A 289 4.62 12.60 1.06
C PHE A 289 4.20 11.25 1.68
N GLY A 290 3.63 11.30 2.88
CA GLY A 290 3.11 10.14 3.59
C GLY A 290 1.65 9.89 3.25
N HIS A 291 1.38 9.04 2.26
CA HIS A 291 0.01 8.72 1.84
C HIS A 291 -0.72 7.84 2.86
N PRO A 292 -2.06 7.95 2.97
CA PRO A 292 -2.86 7.10 3.84
C PRO A 292 -2.96 5.66 3.35
N TRP A 293 -3.55 4.78 4.18
CA TRP A 293 -3.78 3.38 3.82
C TRP A 293 -5.05 3.21 2.99
N LEU A 294 -5.04 2.18 2.15
CA LEU A 294 -6.20 1.66 1.48
C LEU A 294 -6.71 0.43 2.26
N LEU A 295 -7.90 0.57 2.84
CA LEU A 295 -8.56 -0.46 3.64
C LEU A 295 -9.54 -1.26 2.78
N PHE A 296 -9.93 -2.46 3.22
CA PHE A 296 -11.06 -3.18 2.65
C PHE A 296 -12.27 -3.05 3.60
N GLY A 297 -13.28 -2.32 3.16
CA GLY A 297 -14.34 -1.88 4.06
C GLY A 297 -13.76 -1.01 5.19
N GLU A 298 -14.00 -1.39 6.43
CA GLU A 298 -13.44 -0.70 7.62
C GLU A 298 -12.13 -1.34 8.12
N ASP A 299 -11.70 -2.46 7.52
CA ASP A 299 -10.59 -3.27 8.01
C ASP A 299 -9.31 -3.14 7.16
N LYS A 300 -8.17 -3.20 7.82
CA LYS A 300 -6.87 -3.38 7.14
C LYS A 300 -6.83 -4.74 6.43
N MET A 301 -6.40 -4.74 5.16
CA MET A 301 -6.27 -5.97 4.38
C MET A 301 -5.29 -6.94 5.04
N SER A 302 -5.72 -8.20 5.24
CA SER A 302 -4.90 -9.26 5.81
C SER A 302 -5.31 -10.61 5.24
N LYS A 303 -4.32 -11.45 4.84
CA LYS A 303 -4.57 -12.82 4.37
C LYS A 303 -5.32 -13.67 5.41
N SER A 304 -4.97 -13.52 6.68
CA SER A 304 -5.63 -14.26 7.78
C SER A 304 -7.11 -13.94 7.93
N ARG A 305 -7.57 -12.80 7.42
CA ARG A 305 -8.98 -12.39 7.41
C ARG A 305 -9.71 -12.69 6.09
N GLY A 306 -8.99 -13.17 5.07
CA GLY A 306 -9.57 -13.47 3.75
C GLY A 306 -10.06 -12.23 2.97
N ASN A 307 -9.66 -11.01 3.38
CA ASN A 307 -10.13 -9.75 2.83
C ASN A 307 -9.09 -9.05 1.92
N VAL A 308 -8.21 -9.83 1.26
CA VAL A 308 -7.17 -9.27 0.38
C VAL A 308 -7.66 -9.23 -1.05
N ILE A 309 -7.52 -8.06 -1.68
CA ILE A 309 -7.70 -7.87 -3.13
C ILE A 309 -6.33 -7.73 -3.78
N TYR A 310 -6.13 -8.44 -4.89
CA TYR A 310 -4.91 -8.36 -5.68
C TYR A 310 -5.14 -7.56 -6.98
N ALA A 311 -4.14 -6.78 -7.38
CA ALA A 311 -4.22 -5.94 -8.56
C ALA A 311 -4.42 -6.74 -9.85
N ASP A 312 -3.75 -7.90 -9.97
CA ASP A 312 -3.87 -8.76 -11.15
C ASP A 312 -5.27 -9.36 -11.33
N ASP A 313 -5.99 -9.62 -10.24
CA ASP A 313 -7.37 -10.09 -10.32
C ASP A 313 -8.31 -8.97 -10.79
N LEU A 314 -8.13 -7.75 -10.28
CA LEU A 314 -8.90 -6.59 -10.75
C LEU A 314 -8.59 -6.22 -12.20
N VAL A 315 -7.33 -6.31 -12.61
CA VAL A 315 -6.93 -6.03 -14.00
C VAL A 315 -7.57 -7.02 -14.97
N LYS A 316 -7.67 -8.31 -14.62
CA LYS A 316 -8.39 -9.31 -15.42
C LYS A 316 -9.88 -9.00 -15.58
N LEU A 317 -10.50 -8.41 -14.56
CA LEU A 317 -11.94 -8.08 -14.57
C LEU A 317 -12.23 -6.77 -15.30
N LEU A 318 -11.42 -5.73 -15.12
CA LEU A 318 -11.74 -4.35 -15.46
C LEU A 318 -10.79 -3.73 -16.49
N GLY A 319 -9.62 -4.32 -16.69
CA GLY A 319 -8.51 -3.72 -17.44
C GLY A 319 -7.66 -2.78 -16.61
N VAL A 320 -6.44 -2.55 -17.10
CA VAL A 320 -5.37 -1.81 -16.37
C VAL A 320 -5.80 -0.39 -16.03
N ASP A 321 -6.26 0.37 -17.02
CA ASP A 321 -6.57 1.80 -16.84
C ASP A 321 -7.75 2.02 -15.87
N ALA A 322 -8.72 1.11 -15.85
CA ALA A 322 -9.82 1.19 -14.89
C ALA A 322 -9.34 0.97 -13.45
N VAL A 323 -8.42 0.02 -13.23
CA VAL A 323 -7.80 -0.20 -11.92
C VAL A 323 -6.95 1.00 -11.50
N ARG A 324 -6.13 1.54 -12.41
CA ARG A 324 -5.33 2.76 -12.16
C ARG A 324 -6.22 3.94 -11.79
N TYR A 325 -7.27 4.20 -12.58
CA TYR A 325 -8.24 5.26 -12.33
C TYR A 325 -8.86 5.13 -10.92
N TYR A 326 -9.37 3.94 -10.60
CA TYR A 326 -9.99 3.69 -9.31
C TYR A 326 -9.03 3.98 -8.15
N LEU A 327 -7.80 3.45 -8.21
CA LEU A 327 -6.82 3.63 -7.16
C LEU A 327 -6.51 5.10 -6.87
N VAL A 328 -6.33 5.93 -7.90
CA VAL A 328 -5.97 7.34 -7.71
C VAL A 328 -7.17 8.24 -7.47
N SER A 329 -8.39 7.84 -7.85
CA SER A 329 -9.61 8.65 -7.66
C SER A 329 -10.27 8.44 -6.30
N GLU A 330 -10.10 7.26 -5.66
CA GLU A 330 -10.82 6.90 -4.43
C GLU A 330 -10.07 7.30 -3.15
N MET A 331 -8.75 7.52 -3.24
CA MET A 331 -7.95 7.78 -2.05
C MET A 331 -8.05 9.22 -1.55
N PRO A 332 -8.58 9.44 -0.34
CA PRO A 332 -8.55 10.76 0.30
C PRO A 332 -7.12 11.22 0.54
N TYR A 333 -6.91 12.54 0.56
CA TYR A 333 -5.56 13.12 0.71
C TYR A 333 -4.86 12.80 2.03
N ALA A 334 -5.59 12.78 3.14
CA ALA A 334 -5.01 12.66 4.48
C ALA A 334 -5.58 11.51 5.32
N ASN A 335 -6.78 11.04 4.98
CA ASN A 335 -7.47 9.97 5.70
C ASN A 335 -7.37 8.65 4.95
N ASP A 336 -7.53 7.54 5.67
CA ASP A 336 -7.54 6.22 5.04
C ASP A 336 -8.73 6.09 4.08
N GLY A 337 -8.48 5.48 2.92
CA GLY A 337 -9.49 5.17 1.92
C GLY A 337 -10.07 3.77 2.16
N SER A 338 -11.29 3.56 1.71
CA SER A 338 -11.95 2.26 1.76
C SER A 338 -12.27 1.77 0.37
N ILE A 339 -11.99 0.50 0.09
CA ILE A 339 -12.26 -0.17 -1.19
C ILE A 339 -13.21 -1.34 -0.96
N THR A 340 -14.23 -1.46 -1.82
CA THR A 340 -15.08 -2.64 -1.94
C THR A 340 -15.31 -2.96 -3.40
N TYR A 341 -15.72 -4.17 -3.73
CA TYR A 341 -16.05 -4.52 -5.12
C TYR A 341 -17.24 -3.71 -5.65
N GLU A 342 -18.20 -3.39 -4.78
CA GLU A 342 -19.34 -2.55 -5.10
C GLU A 342 -18.91 -1.15 -5.53
N THR A 343 -18.04 -0.49 -4.74
CA THR A 343 -17.54 0.86 -5.07
C THR A 343 -16.71 0.87 -6.34
N ILE A 344 -15.90 -0.17 -6.59
CA ILE A 344 -15.13 -0.31 -7.82
C ILE A 344 -16.06 -0.38 -9.04
N ILE A 345 -17.08 -1.24 -9.01
CA ILE A 345 -18.01 -1.45 -10.11
C ILE A 345 -18.87 -0.20 -10.34
N GLU A 346 -19.32 0.44 -9.26
CA GLU A 346 -20.08 1.69 -9.33
C GLU A 346 -19.27 2.79 -10.02
N ARG A 347 -18.03 3.03 -9.58
CA ARG A 347 -17.13 4.03 -10.20
C ARG A 347 -16.83 3.69 -11.66
N TYR A 348 -16.57 2.43 -11.97
CA TYR A 348 -16.37 1.99 -13.34
C TYR A 348 -17.57 2.34 -14.24
N ASN A 349 -18.79 2.03 -13.78
CA ASN A 349 -20.00 2.29 -14.56
C ASN A 349 -20.34 3.78 -14.65
N SER A 350 -20.25 4.52 -13.51
CA SER A 350 -20.63 5.94 -13.47
C SER A 350 -19.63 6.83 -14.18
N ASP A 351 -18.37 6.69 -13.86
CA ASP A 351 -17.34 7.61 -14.30
C ASP A 351 -16.75 7.20 -15.66
N LEU A 352 -16.35 5.93 -15.80
CA LEU A 352 -15.67 5.47 -17.00
C LEU A 352 -16.64 5.15 -18.13
N ALA A 353 -17.63 4.30 -17.90
CA ALA A 353 -18.56 3.91 -18.97
C ALA A 353 -19.56 5.02 -19.30
N ASN A 354 -20.27 5.57 -18.29
CA ASN A 354 -21.35 6.52 -18.55
C ASN A 354 -20.86 7.97 -18.76
N THR A 355 -19.77 8.40 -18.10
CA THR A 355 -19.29 9.79 -18.23
C THR A 355 -18.25 9.90 -19.34
N PHE A 356 -17.06 9.32 -19.19
CA PHE A 356 -15.99 9.44 -20.20
C PHE A 356 -16.30 8.67 -21.48
N GLY A 357 -16.64 7.38 -21.36
CA GLY A 357 -16.88 6.52 -22.52
C GLY A 357 -18.03 6.98 -23.37
N ASN A 358 -19.14 7.38 -22.74
CA ASN A 358 -20.32 7.88 -23.46
C ASN A 358 -20.05 9.24 -24.15
N LEU A 359 -19.33 10.17 -23.47
CA LEU A 359 -18.96 11.46 -24.08
C LEU A 359 -18.18 11.25 -25.37
N VAL A 360 -17.12 10.47 -25.35
CA VAL A 360 -16.25 10.23 -26.52
C VAL A 360 -17.03 9.52 -27.61
N ASN A 361 -17.74 8.45 -27.29
CA ASN A 361 -18.48 7.64 -28.24
C ASN A 361 -19.61 8.46 -28.95
N ARG A 362 -20.43 9.20 -28.17
CA ARG A 362 -21.50 10.03 -28.69
C ARG A 362 -20.95 11.14 -29.60
N THR A 363 -19.89 11.82 -29.19
CA THR A 363 -19.31 12.94 -29.94
C THR A 363 -18.75 12.47 -31.27
N ILE A 364 -17.94 11.39 -31.27
CA ILE A 364 -17.38 10.84 -32.51
C ILE A 364 -18.48 10.27 -33.44
N ALA A 365 -19.49 9.60 -32.85
CA ALA A 365 -20.63 9.11 -33.64
C ALA A 365 -21.43 10.24 -34.31
N MET A 366 -21.66 11.35 -33.58
CA MET A 366 -22.33 12.53 -34.16
C MET A 366 -21.47 13.20 -35.24
N GLN A 367 -20.15 13.31 -35.02
CA GLN A 367 -19.22 13.84 -36.00
C GLN A 367 -19.24 13.02 -37.30
N ASN A 368 -19.19 11.69 -37.17
CA ASN A 368 -19.31 10.80 -38.34
C ASN A 368 -20.68 10.94 -39.04
N LYS A 369 -21.76 10.97 -38.25
CA LYS A 369 -23.13 11.01 -38.81
C LYS A 369 -23.44 12.30 -39.53
N TYR A 370 -23.04 13.45 -39.01
CA TYR A 370 -23.49 14.75 -39.53
C TYR A 370 -22.48 15.40 -40.47
N PHE A 371 -21.19 15.01 -40.41
CA PHE A 371 -20.11 15.61 -41.21
C PHE A 371 -19.14 14.58 -41.82
N ASP A 372 -19.57 13.34 -42.00
CA ASP A 372 -18.72 12.25 -42.53
C ASP A 372 -17.35 12.12 -41.81
N GLY A 373 -17.33 12.45 -40.54
CA GLY A 373 -16.15 12.45 -39.68
C GLY A 373 -15.24 13.68 -39.81
N VAL A 374 -15.52 14.61 -40.72
CA VAL A 374 -14.65 15.77 -40.97
C VAL A 374 -14.93 16.89 -39.96
N VAL A 375 -13.94 17.26 -39.17
CA VAL A 375 -13.99 18.34 -38.18
C VAL A 375 -14.21 19.69 -38.90
N GLN A 376 -15.25 20.42 -38.54
CA GLN A 376 -15.61 21.67 -39.13
C GLN A 376 -14.82 22.85 -38.53
N THR A 377 -14.69 23.95 -39.33
CA THR A 377 -14.16 25.19 -38.78
C THR A 377 -15.20 25.83 -37.85
N PRO A 378 -14.87 26.09 -36.58
CA PRO A 378 -15.82 26.72 -35.66
C PRO A 378 -16.06 28.20 -36.04
N CYS A 379 -17.28 28.68 -35.83
CA CYS A 379 -17.61 30.09 -35.92
C CYS A 379 -17.54 30.74 -34.53
N TYR A 380 -16.67 31.72 -34.37
CA TYR A 380 -16.52 32.51 -33.13
C TYR A 380 -16.73 34.01 -33.36
N GLU A 381 -17.25 34.40 -34.52
CA GLU A 381 -17.63 35.77 -34.82
C GLU A 381 -18.72 36.26 -33.84
N PRO A 382 -18.87 37.57 -33.65
CA PRO A 382 -19.81 38.12 -32.66
C PRO A 382 -21.24 37.59 -32.77
N GLU A 383 -21.70 37.36 -33.98
CA GLU A 383 -23.04 36.79 -34.28
C GLU A 383 -23.15 35.30 -33.97
N CYS A 384 -22.02 34.59 -33.80
CA CYS A 384 -21.93 33.18 -33.46
C CYS A 384 -21.62 32.93 -31.98
N LYS A 385 -21.61 33.96 -31.13
CA LYS A 385 -21.30 33.84 -29.71
C LYS A 385 -22.48 33.28 -28.94
N TYR A 386 -22.28 32.12 -28.33
CA TYR A 386 -23.21 31.47 -27.42
C TYR A 386 -22.59 31.33 -26.04
N VAL A 387 -23.39 31.58 -25.02
CA VAL A 387 -22.93 31.54 -23.60
C VAL A 387 -22.38 30.19 -23.23
N GLU A 388 -23.05 29.13 -23.70
CA GLU A 388 -22.68 27.75 -23.42
C GLU A 388 -21.28 27.39 -23.95
N ASP A 389 -20.89 27.97 -25.11
CA ASP A 389 -19.59 27.77 -25.73
C ASP A 389 -18.47 28.40 -24.87
N GLU A 390 -18.69 29.66 -24.44
CA GLU A 390 -17.73 30.37 -23.60
C GLU A 390 -17.61 29.73 -22.22
N GLU A 391 -18.70 29.21 -21.63
CA GLU A 391 -18.68 28.46 -20.39
C GLU A 391 -17.87 27.17 -20.53
N LEU A 392 -18.04 26.39 -21.61
CA LEU A 392 -17.26 25.17 -21.83
C LEU A 392 -15.78 25.48 -22.01
N LYS A 393 -15.42 26.50 -22.81
CA LYS A 393 -14.04 26.94 -23.02
C LYS A 393 -13.38 27.37 -21.71
N THR A 394 -14.04 28.23 -20.93
CA THR A 394 -13.57 28.70 -19.65
C THR A 394 -13.37 27.53 -18.69
N PHE A 395 -14.35 26.63 -18.61
CA PHE A 395 -14.27 25.45 -17.74
C PHE A 395 -13.10 24.55 -18.11
N ALA A 396 -12.79 24.37 -19.41
CA ALA A 396 -11.66 23.58 -19.86
C ALA A 396 -10.32 24.21 -19.41
N LEU A 397 -10.15 25.53 -19.59
CA LEU A 397 -8.96 26.27 -19.16
C LEU A 397 -8.80 26.25 -17.63
N ASP A 398 -9.88 26.48 -16.88
CA ASP A 398 -9.87 26.44 -15.41
C ASP A 398 -9.54 25.03 -14.90
N THR A 399 -9.94 23.99 -15.64
CA THR A 399 -9.58 22.61 -15.28
C THR A 399 -8.08 22.39 -15.34
N VAL A 400 -7.38 22.93 -16.35
CA VAL A 400 -5.91 22.83 -16.44
C VAL A 400 -5.26 23.47 -15.20
N ALA A 401 -5.63 24.73 -14.88
CA ALA A 401 -5.09 25.44 -13.73
C ALA A 401 -5.39 24.71 -12.40
N LYS A 402 -6.58 24.12 -12.27
CA LYS A 402 -6.96 23.31 -11.10
C LYS A 402 -6.13 22.05 -10.98
N VAL A 403 -5.89 21.33 -12.07
CA VAL A 403 -5.04 20.13 -12.11
C VAL A 403 -3.60 20.48 -11.72
N GLU A 404 -3.03 21.57 -12.26
CA GLU A 404 -1.69 22.05 -11.89
C GLU A 404 -1.58 22.25 -10.37
N LYS A 405 -2.50 23.02 -9.81
CA LYS A 405 -2.54 23.30 -8.37
C LYS A 405 -2.67 22.03 -7.51
N CYS A 406 -3.44 21.04 -7.98
CA CYS A 406 -3.58 19.76 -7.29
C CYS A 406 -2.24 19.00 -7.26
N PHE A 407 -1.49 19.00 -8.35
CA PHE A 407 -0.20 18.31 -8.42
C PHE A 407 0.92 18.99 -7.62
N GLU A 408 0.85 20.30 -7.38
CA GLU A 408 1.80 21.00 -6.49
C GLU A 408 1.82 20.45 -5.06
N THR A 409 0.70 19.89 -4.61
CA THR A 409 0.52 19.35 -3.27
C THR A 409 0.16 17.85 -3.26
N TYR A 410 0.33 17.15 -4.39
CA TYR A 410 0.05 15.71 -4.54
C TYR A 410 -1.40 15.30 -4.30
N ARG A 411 -2.36 16.22 -4.49
CA ARG A 411 -3.81 15.97 -4.40
C ARG A 411 -4.32 15.31 -5.67
N VAL A 412 -3.82 14.14 -5.97
CA VAL A 412 -4.04 13.45 -7.25
C VAL A 412 -5.51 13.09 -7.47
N ALA A 413 -6.23 12.66 -6.41
CA ALA A 413 -7.67 12.39 -6.50
C ALA A 413 -8.46 13.63 -6.91
N ASP A 414 -8.12 14.81 -6.37
CA ASP A 414 -8.78 16.09 -6.73
C ASP A 414 -8.48 16.48 -8.19
N ALA A 415 -7.28 16.15 -8.68
CA ALA A 415 -6.93 16.36 -10.09
C ALA A 415 -7.77 15.47 -11.01
N VAL A 416 -7.92 14.19 -10.67
CA VAL A 416 -8.79 13.25 -11.41
C VAL A 416 -10.24 13.73 -11.40
N GLU A 417 -10.75 14.19 -10.25
CA GLU A 417 -12.10 14.73 -10.14
C GLU A 417 -12.29 16.00 -10.99
N ALA A 418 -11.28 16.87 -11.08
CA ALA A 418 -11.35 18.05 -11.95
C ALA A 418 -11.55 17.65 -13.42
N VAL A 419 -10.81 16.64 -13.90
CA VAL A 419 -10.94 16.12 -15.27
C VAL A 419 -12.31 15.45 -15.47
N LEU A 420 -12.79 14.67 -14.50
CA LEU A 420 -14.13 14.08 -14.53
C LEU A 420 -15.23 15.16 -14.62
N ASN A 421 -15.07 16.26 -13.89
CA ASN A 421 -16.01 17.37 -13.93
C ASN A 421 -16.02 18.09 -15.29
N LEU A 422 -14.87 18.18 -15.99
CA LEU A 422 -14.86 18.66 -17.39
C LEU A 422 -15.64 17.71 -18.31
N ALA A 423 -15.52 16.40 -18.13
CA ALA A 423 -16.31 15.45 -18.90
C ALA A 423 -17.82 15.57 -18.61
N LYS A 424 -18.21 15.75 -17.34
CA LYS A 424 -19.60 16.02 -16.94
C LYS A 424 -20.12 17.32 -17.54
N ARG A 425 -19.32 18.42 -17.52
CA ARG A 425 -19.67 19.69 -18.16
C ARG A 425 -19.84 19.53 -19.66
N SER A 426 -19.00 18.74 -20.33
CA SER A 426 -19.10 18.46 -21.76
C SER A 426 -20.35 17.65 -22.09
N ASN A 427 -20.73 16.67 -21.30
CA ASN A 427 -21.99 15.96 -21.47
C ASN A 427 -23.21 16.90 -21.30
N LYS A 428 -23.18 17.79 -20.29
CA LYS A 428 -24.21 18.80 -20.08
C LYS A 428 -24.31 19.76 -21.29
N TYR A 429 -23.18 20.15 -21.87
CA TYR A 429 -23.14 20.97 -23.08
C TYR A 429 -23.79 20.28 -24.27
N ILE A 430 -23.67 18.95 -24.42
CA ILE A 430 -24.41 18.19 -25.43
C ILE A 430 -25.93 18.35 -25.24
N ASP A 431 -26.41 18.28 -24.01
CA ASP A 431 -27.83 18.36 -23.69
C ASP A 431 -28.36 19.78 -23.86
N GLU A 432 -27.61 20.82 -23.50
CA GLU A 432 -27.93 22.23 -23.67
C GLU A 432 -28.01 22.64 -25.13
N THR A 433 -27.08 22.19 -25.97
CA THR A 433 -26.98 22.56 -27.37
C THR A 433 -27.81 21.67 -28.30
N ALA A 434 -28.26 20.51 -27.83
CA ALA A 434 -29.09 19.53 -28.53
C ALA A 434 -28.68 19.32 -30.01
N PRO A 435 -27.45 18.79 -30.32
CA PRO A 435 -26.92 18.65 -31.67
C PRO A 435 -27.87 17.91 -32.64
N TRP A 436 -28.65 16.96 -32.11
CA TRP A 436 -29.66 16.23 -32.89
C TRP A 436 -30.84 17.10 -33.35
N ALA A 437 -31.09 18.20 -32.65
CA ALA A 437 -32.11 19.19 -33.07
C ALA A 437 -31.51 20.12 -34.12
N LEU A 438 -30.28 20.63 -33.90
CA LEU A 438 -29.55 21.46 -34.88
C LEU A 438 -29.39 20.74 -36.23
N ALA A 439 -29.15 19.43 -36.21
CA ALA A 439 -28.98 18.62 -37.42
C ALA A 439 -30.23 18.49 -38.30
N LYS A 440 -31.42 18.91 -37.83
CA LYS A 440 -32.67 18.88 -38.60
C LYS A 440 -32.88 20.13 -39.43
N ASP A 441 -32.12 21.20 -39.17
CA ASP A 441 -32.23 22.49 -39.82
C ASP A 441 -30.91 22.83 -40.53
N GLU A 442 -30.89 22.81 -41.85
CA GLU A 442 -29.70 23.10 -42.67
C GLU A 442 -29.13 24.50 -42.39
N SER A 443 -29.96 25.47 -41.97
CA SER A 443 -29.50 26.80 -41.59
C SER A 443 -28.64 26.80 -40.31
N GLN A 444 -28.76 25.76 -39.46
CA GLN A 444 -28.02 25.59 -38.22
C GLN A 444 -26.75 24.73 -38.39
N LYS A 445 -26.41 24.37 -39.61
CA LYS A 445 -25.27 23.46 -39.89
C LYS A 445 -23.93 24.03 -39.40
N SER A 446 -23.70 25.34 -39.54
CA SER A 446 -22.51 26.02 -39.04
C SER A 446 -22.46 25.96 -37.48
N ARG A 447 -23.62 26.22 -36.84
CA ARG A 447 -23.74 26.08 -35.37
C ARG A 447 -23.44 24.65 -34.89
N LEU A 448 -24.03 23.65 -35.56
CA LEU A 448 -23.76 22.24 -35.28
C LEU A 448 -22.26 21.91 -35.42
N GLY A 449 -21.60 22.42 -36.46
CA GLY A 449 -20.15 22.26 -36.66
C GLY A 449 -19.33 22.83 -35.50
N THR A 450 -19.69 24.02 -35.01
CA THR A 450 -19.05 24.67 -33.87
C THR A 450 -19.25 23.86 -32.58
N VAL A 451 -20.48 23.38 -32.35
CA VAL A 451 -20.79 22.54 -31.17
C VAL A 451 -19.95 21.28 -31.14
N LEU A 452 -19.87 20.55 -32.27
CA LEU A 452 -19.08 19.31 -32.33
C LEU A 452 -17.57 19.59 -32.25
N TYR A 453 -17.11 20.72 -32.84
CA TYR A 453 -15.72 21.15 -32.66
C TYR A 453 -15.36 21.39 -31.20
N ASN A 454 -16.20 22.14 -30.47
CA ASN A 454 -15.99 22.43 -29.06
C ASN A 454 -15.97 21.15 -28.19
N LEU A 455 -16.83 20.19 -28.50
CA LEU A 455 -16.83 18.88 -27.80
C LEU A 455 -15.57 18.09 -28.09
N LEU A 456 -15.12 18.01 -29.34
CA LEU A 456 -13.89 17.33 -29.71
C LEU A 456 -12.66 17.98 -29.04
N GLU A 457 -12.64 19.31 -28.99
CA GLU A 457 -11.56 20.05 -28.32
C GLU A 457 -11.58 19.81 -26.81
N ALA A 458 -12.75 19.81 -26.15
CA ALA A 458 -12.87 19.44 -24.75
C ALA A 458 -12.40 17.99 -24.48
N ILE A 459 -12.72 17.05 -25.39
CA ILE A 459 -12.25 15.67 -25.33
C ILE A 459 -10.72 15.60 -25.46
N ARG A 460 -10.11 16.44 -26.33
CA ARG A 460 -8.66 16.56 -26.43
C ARG A 460 -8.03 17.01 -25.11
N TYR A 461 -8.59 18.02 -24.44
CA TYR A 461 -8.17 18.44 -23.09
C TYR A 461 -8.27 17.30 -22.10
N ILE A 462 -9.41 16.62 -22.06
CA ILE A 462 -9.63 15.45 -21.20
C ILE A 462 -8.58 14.37 -21.48
N ALA A 463 -8.33 14.03 -22.75
CA ALA A 463 -7.39 12.98 -23.12
C ALA A 463 -5.94 13.31 -22.70
N ILE A 464 -5.50 14.57 -22.83
CA ILE A 464 -4.18 15.00 -22.37
C ILE A 464 -4.09 14.89 -20.85
N LEU A 465 -5.07 15.45 -20.13
CA LEU A 465 -5.07 15.48 -18.66
C LEU A 465 -5.31 14.10 -18.03
N LEU A 466 -5.95 13.15 -18.74
CA LEU A 466 -6.11 11.76 -18.31
C LEU A 466 -4.86 10.90 -18.54
N SER A 467 -3.96 11.30 -19.44
CA SER A 467 -2.83 10.47 -19.85
C SER A 467 -1.92 10.02 -18.68
N PRO A 468 -1.72 10.78 -17.59
CA PRO A 468 -0.98 10.31 -16.42
C PRO A 468 -1.70 9.17 -15.67
N PHE A 469 -3.01 9.15 -15.66
CA PHE A 469 -3.83 8.20 -14.90
C PHE A 469 -4.21 6.97 -15.72
N MET A 470 -4.63 7.19 -16.97
CA MET A 470 -5.15 6.19 -17.89
C MET A 470 -4.44 6.28 -19.26
N PRO A 471 -3.16 5.90 -19.36
CA PRO A 471 -2.35 6.12 -20.56
C PRO A 471 -2.89 5.40 -21.80
N GLU A 472 -3.40 4.17 -21.67
CA GLU A 472 -3.95 3.43 -22.81
C GLU A 472 -5.30 3.99 -23.28
N THR A 473 -6.12 4.45 -22.35
CA THR A 473 -7.41 5.10 -22.69
C THR A 473 -7.18 6.41 -23.40
N SER A 474 -6.27 7.24 -22.90
CA SER A 474 -5.85 8.49 -23.57
C SER A 474 -5.38 8.22 -24.99
N LYS A 475 -4.52 7.23 -25.19
CA LYS A 475 -4.05 6.81 -26.52
C LYS A 475 -5.19 6.42 -27.45
N LYS A 476 -6.15 5.61 -26.99
CA LYS A 476 -7.34 5.21 -27.75
C LYS A 476 -8.23 6.40 -28.12
N ILE A 477 -8.37 7.40 -27.24
CA ILE A 477 -9.12 8.63 -27.55
C ILE A 477 -8.43 9.37 -28.68
N PHE A 478 -7.12 9.58 -28.61
CA PHE A 478 -6.37 10.26 -29.70
C PHE A 478 -6.43 9.51 -31.03
N GLU A 479 -6.39 8.18 -31.01
CA GLU A 479 -6.54 7.33 -32.20
C GLU A 479 -7.93 7.50 -32.80
N GLN A 480 -9.00 7.50 -32.01
CA GLN A 480 -10.37 7.71 -32.48
C GLN A 480 -10.58 9.14 -33.01
N MET A 481 -9.93 10.12 -32.38
CA MET A 481 -9.99 11.52 -32.87
C MET A 481 -9.09 11.78 -34.07
N ASN A 482 -8.15 10.86 -34.38
CA ASN A 482 -7.07 11.07 -35.35
C ASN A 482 -6.33 12.40 -35.12
N CYS A 483 -6.00 12.66 -33.81
CA CYS A 483 -5.43 13.93 -33.38
C CYS A 483 -3.99 13.70 -32.86
N ASP A 484 -3.04 14.46 -33.42
CA ASP A 484 -1.61 14.40 -33.02
C ASP A 484 -1.21 15.48 -32.03
N ILE A 485 -2.11 16.42 -31.68
CA ILE A 485 -1.83 17.50 -30.72
C ILE A 485 -2.07 16.99 -29.31
N LYS A 486 -0.97 16.54 -28.68
CA LYS A 486 -0.97 15.81 -27.38
C LYS A 486 -0.10 16.47 -26.32
N ASP A 487 0.58 17.56 -26.70
CA ASP A 487 1.50 18.27 -25.83
C ASP A 487 0.74 19.14 -24.79
N TYR A 488 1.36 19.31 -23.61
CA TYR A 488 0.77 20.07 -22.51
C TYR A 488 0.62 21.55 -22.85
N ASP A 489 1.55 22.10 -23.60
CA ASP A 489 1.52 23.52 -23.99
C ASP A 489 0.32 23.86 -24.85
N SER A 490 -0.23 22.90 -25.59
CA SER A 490 -1.43 23.06 -26.39
C SER A 490 -2.72 23.27 -25.57
N LEU A 491 -2.65 23.11 -24.24
CA LEU A 491 -3.77 23.37 -23.33
C LEU A 491 -3.86 24.84 -22.88
N LYS A 492 -2.91 25.70 -23.26
CA LYS A 492 -2.91 27.13 -22.91
C LYS A 492 -4.01 27.90 -23.58
N GLU A 493 -4.42 27.46 -24.76
CA GLU A 493 -5.47 28.09 -25.55
C GLU A 493 -6.46 27.03 -26.06
N PHE A 494 -7.75 27.32 -25.93
CA PHE A 494 -8.80 26.45 -26.45
C PHE A 494 -8.98 26.68 -27.97
N GLY A 495 -8.92 25.57 -28.74
CA GLY A 495 -9.10 25.65 -30.18
C GLY A 495 -7.90 25.18 -31.02
N ALA A 496 -7.03 24.35 -30.45
CA ALA A 496 -5.87 23.81 -31.15
C ALA A 496 -6.21 22.67 -32.13
N LEU A 497 -7.36 22.02 -31.99
CA LEU A 497 -7.80 20.96 -32.92
C LEU A 497 -7.93 21.50 -34.34
N LYS A 498 -7.33 20.83 -35.32
CA LYS A 498 -7.28 21.29 -36.71
C LYS A 498 -8.57 20.97 -37.46
N PRO A 499 -9.30 22.00 -37.99
CA PRO A 499 -10.38 21.75 -38.94
C PRO A 499 -9.89 20.94 -40.15
N GLY A 500 -10.77 20.12 -40.72
CA GLY A 500 -10.42 19.19 -41.79
C GLY A 500 -9.86 17.83 -41.30
N THR A 501 -9.52 17.70 -40.02
CA THR A 501 -9.17 16.39 -39.44
C THR A 501 -10.37 15.44 -39.58
N LYS A 502 -10.13 14.20 -40.02
CA LYS A 502 -11.18 13.19 -40.13
C LYS A 502 -11.08 12.24 -38.95
N VAL A 503 -12.08 12.25 -38.08
CA VAL A 503 -12.12 11.32 -36.92
C VAL A 503 -12.31 9.87 -37.40
N GLY A 504 -11.87 8.90 -36.60
CA GLY A 504 -12.04 7.49 -36.84
C GLY A 504 -13.45 6.97 -36.50
N GLU A 505 -13.57 5.67 -36.42
CA GLU A 505 -14.79 4.99 -35.98
C GLU A 505 -15.01 5.17 -34.47
N ALA A 506 -16.27 5.42 -34.08
CA ALA A 506 -16.65 5.45 -32.66
C ALA A 506 -16.60 4.06 -32.07
N LYS A 507 -15.68 3.85 -31.14
CA LYS A 507 -15.50 2.58 -30.40
C LYS A 507 -15.68 2.80 -28.91
N ALA A 508 -16.45 1.95 -28.26
CA ALA A 508 -16.64 2.03 -26.82
C ALA A 508 -15.29 1.86 -26.11
N LEU A 509 -14.93 2.82 -25.27
CA LEU A 509 -13.73 2.75 -24.42
C LEU A 509 -13.93 1.79 -23.24
N PHE A 510 -15.12 1.81 -22.66
CA PHE A 510 -15.52 1.00 -21.52
C PHE A 510 -16.91 0.41 -21.77
N ALA A 511 -17.03 -0.91 -21.67
CA ALA A 511 -18.34 -1.58 -21.73
C ALA A 511 -18.97 -1.53 -20.33
N ARG A 512 -20.27 -1.21 -20.27
CA ARG A 512 -21.00 -1.21 -19.00
C ARG A 512 -21.01 -2.61 -18.38
N ILE A 513 -20.71 -2.69 -17.11
CA ILE A 513 -20.69 -3.93 -16.31
C ILE A 513 -22.06 -4.14 -15.67
N ASP A 514 -22.57 -5.37 -15.75
CA ASP A 514 -23.69 -5.84 -14.94
C ASP A 514 -23.17 -6.07 -13.51
N ALA A 515 -23.53 -5.17 -12.60
CA ALA A 515 -23.00 -5.17 -11.25
C ALA A 515 -23.45 -6.40 -10.45
N GLU A 516 -24.72 -6.80 -10.56
CA GLU A 516 -25.28 -7.92 -9.81
C GLU A 516 -24.62 -9.25 -10.23
N LYS A 517 -24.48 -9.45 -11.55
CA LYS A 517 -23.82 -10.63 -12.12
C LYS A 517 -22.35 -10.69 -11.69
N MET A 518 -21.61 -9.59 -11.83
CA MET A 518 -20.17 -9.56 -11.49
C MET A 518 -19.93 -9.79 -9.98
N LEU A 519 -20.72 -9.17 -9.10
CA LEU A 519 -20.61 -9.37 -7.66
C LEU A 519 -20.91 -10.83 -7.28
N THR A 520 -21.87 -11.46 -7.94
CA THR A 520 -22.17 -12.88 -7.74
C THR A 520 -20.98 -13.76 -8.14
N GLU A 521 -20.39 -13.52 -9.31
CA GLU A 521 -19.21 -14.27 -9.79
C GLU A 521 -18.00 -14.10 -8.85
N ILE A 522 -17.78 -12.88 -8.32
CA ILE A 522 -16.72 -12.62 -7.34
C ILE A 522 -16.97 -13.38 -6.05
N ALA A 523 -18.20 -13.33 -5.52
CA ALA A 523 -18.56 -14.03 -4.29
C ALA A 523 -18.42 -15.56 -4.41
N GLU A 524 -18.74 -16.13 -5.57
CA GLU A 524 -18.54 -17.56 -5.85
C GLU A 524 -17.05 -17.93 -5.86
N LYS A 525 -16.21 -17.15 -6.55
CA LYS A 525 -14.75 -17.35 -6.55
C LYS A 525 -14.14 -17.24 -5.16
N GLN A 526 -14.58 -16.27 -4.36
CA GLN A 526 -14.11 -16.13 -2.97
C GLN A 526 -14.46 -17.36 -2.12
N LYS A 527 -15.67 -17.89 -2.28
CA LYS A 527 -16.09 -19.14 -1.61
C LYS A 527 -15.28 -20.36 -2.05
N GLU A 528 -14.94 -20.45 -3.35
CA GLU A 528 -14.09 -21.54 -3.87
C GLU A 528 -12.66 -21.42 -3.31
N ASN A 529 -12.07 -20.24 -3.32
CA ASN A 529 -10.74 -20.00 -2.76
C ASN A 529 -10.69 -20.31 -1.26
N ALA A 530 -11.70 -19.87 -0.49
CA ALA A 530 -11.80 -20.18 0.93
C ALA A 530 -11.94 -21.71 1.20
N LYS A 531 -12.65 -22.45 0.33
CA LYS A 531 -12.72 -23.90 0.43
C LYS A 531 -11.39 -24.57 0.10
N GLN A 532 -10.65 -24.08 -0.89
CA GLN A 532 -9.32 -24.60 -1.25
C GLN A 532 -8.29 -24.31 -0.14
N GLU A 533 -8.32 -23.13 0.47
CA GLU A 533 -7.48 -22.80 1.62
C GLU A 533 -7.82 -23.64 2.86
N ALA A 534 -9.10 -23.88 3.13
CA ALA A 534 -9.54 -24.75 4.22
C ALA A 534 -9.21 -26.23 3.97
N ALA A 535 -9.08 -26.65 2.71
CA ALA A 535 -8.66 -28.01 2.33
C ALA A 535 -7.12 -28.16 2.31
N ALA A 536 -6.37 -27.07 2.28
CA ALA A 536 -4.93 -27.10 2.48
C ALA A 536 -4.66 -27.54 3.93
N LYS A 537 -3.96 -28.69 4.11
CA LYS A 537 -3.60 -29.22 5.43
C LYS A 537 -2.97 -28.10 6.27
N PRO A 538 -3.34 -27.96 7.54
CA PRO A 538 -2.66 -27.03 8.42
C PRO A 538 -1.15 -27.30 8.37
N GLU A 539 -0.37 -26.26 8.18
CA GLU A 539 1.09 -26.33 8.24
C GLU A 539 1.44 -26.86 9.64
N ILE A 540 1.95 -28.07 9.71
CA ILE A 540 2.42 -28.64 10.97
C ILE A 540 3.75 -27.92 11.25
N GLU A 541 3.72 -26.93 12.16
CA GLU A 541 4.95 -26.35 12.70
C GLU A 541 5.89 -27.46 13.12
N GLY A 542 7.18 -27.31 12.81
CA GLY A 542 8.18 -28.33 13.06
C GLY A 542 8.09 -28.87 14.51
N LEU A 543 7.66 -30.12 14.63
CA LEU A 543 7.47 -30.76 15.92
C LEU A 543 8.83 -30.99 16.59
N ALA A 544 9.02 -30.44 17.77
CA ALA A 544 10.13 -30.82 18.62
C ALA A 544 10.01 -32.32 18.92
N GLN A 545 11.02 -33.11 18.56
CA GLN A 545 11.03 -34.53 18.86
C GLN A 545 11.25 -34.73 20.36
N ILE A 546 10.37 -35.52 20.97
CA ILE A 546 10.48 -35.95 22.38
C ILE A 546 10.64 -37.46 22.43
N GLN A 547 11.30 -37.96 23.50
CA GLN A 547 11.38 -39.38 23.76
C GLN A 547 10.05 -39.88 24.34
N PHE A 548 9.74 -41.16 24.15
CA PHE A 548 8.52 -41.77 24.70
C PHE A 548 8.41 -41.56 26.22
N ASP A 549 9.54 -41.64 26.94
CA ASP A 549 9.59 -41.41 28.37
C ASP A 549 9.22 -39.98 28.78
N ASP A 550 9.38 -38.99 27.89
CA ASP A 550 8.95 -37.61 28.15
C ASP A 550 7.43 -37.48 27.98
N PHE A 551 6.85 -38.12 26.97
CA PHE A 551 5.40 -38.19 26.81
C PHE A 551 4.74 -39.01 27.93
N ALA A 552 5.34 -40.12 28.34
CA ALA A 552 4.85 -40.98 29.43
C ALA A 552 4.73 -40.28 30.79
N LYS A 553 5.42 -39.15 30.98
CA LYS A 553 5.29 -38.29 32.18
C LYS A 553 4.01 -37.46 32.19
N VAL A 554 3.32 -37.29 31.03
CA VAL A 554 2.10 -36.50 30.92
C VAL A 554 0.91 -37.41 31.24
N GLU A 555 0.12 -37.02 32.26
CA GLU A 555 -1.09 -37.75 32.64
C GLU A 555 -2.31 -37.11 32.00
N LEU A 556 -2.82 -37.71 30.91
CA LEU A 556 -4.06 -37.29 30.26
C LEU A 556 -5.25 -38.09 30.82
N ARG A 557 -6.32 -37.39 31.24
CA ARG A 557 -7.55 -38.01 31.77
C ARG A 557 -8.81 -37.42 31.16
N VAL A 558 -9.84 -38.24 31.09
CA VAL A 558 -11.20 -37.76 30.83
C VAL A 558 -11.74 -37.13 32.12
N ALA A 559 -12.28 -35.93 32.00
CA ALA A 559 -12.92 -35.23 33.11
C ALA A 559 -14.29 -34.69 32.68
N LYS A 560 -15.30 -34.83 33.53
CA LYS A 560 -16.63 -34.29 33.32
C LYS A 560 -16.74 -32.93 33.96
N ILE A 561 -17.20 -31.91 33.23
CA ILE A 561 -17.40 -30.57 33.74
C ILE A 561 -18.71 -30.56 34.55
N GLU A 562 -18.59 -30.38 35.86
CA GLU A 562 -19.73 -30.32 36.77
C GLU A 562 -20.21 -28.87 37.01
N GLN A 563 -19.26 -27.90 37.02
CA GLN A 563 -19.57 -26.48 37.17
C GLN A 563 -18.63 -25.66 36.26
N CYS A 564 -19.15 -24.53 35.76
CA CYS A 564 -18.39 -23.58 34.98
C CYS A 564 -18.90 -22.16 35.29
N GLU A 565 -17.98 -21.22 35.56
CA GLU A 565 -18.32 -19.83 35.80
C GLU A 565 -17.27 -18.87 35.23
N PRO A 566 -17.67 -17.66 34.81
CA PRO A 566 -16.75 -16.64 34.37
C PRO A 566 -16.00 -16.00 35.53
N ILE A 567 -14.71 -15.64 35.30
CA ILE A 567 -13.89 -14.97 36.30
C ILE A 567 -14.11 -13.45 36.21
N LYS A 568 -14.66 -12.82 37.28
CA LYS A 568 -15.05 -11.39 37.28
C LYS A 568 -13.98 -10.39 36.85
N LYS A 569 -12.69 -10.74 36.99
CA LYS A 569 -11.54 -9.88 36.65
C LYS A 569 -10.85 -10.27 35.35
N ALA A 570 -11.36 -11.27 34.60
CA ALA A 570 -10.70 -11.80 33.41
C ALA A 570 -11.72 -12.18 32.32
N LYS A 571 -11.96 -11.30 31.38
CA LYS A 571 -12.94 -11.47 30.27
C LYS A 571 -12.70 -12.71 29.38
N LYS A 572 -11.50 -13.28 29.39
CA LYS A 572 -11.11 -14.42 28.54
C LYS A 572 -11.09 -15.76 29.27
N LEU A 573 -11.28 -15.80 30.60
CA LEU A 573 -11.10 -16.99 31.41
C LEU A 573 -12.42 -17.52 31.96
N LEU A 574 -12.58 -18.86 31.88
CA LEU A 574 -13.61 -19.61 32.60
C LEU A 574 -12.96 -20.43 33.71
N LYS A 575 -13.63 -20.49 34.85
CA LYS A 575 -13.28 -21.37 35.97
C LYS A 575 -14.20 -22.60 35.90
N LEU A 576 -13.56 -23.76 35.81
CA LEU A 576 -14.21 -25.06 35.66
C LEU A 576 -13.98 -25.89 36.91
N GLN A 577 -15.02 -26.55 37.40
CA GLN A 577 -14.92 -27.62 38.38
C GLN A 577 -15.20 -28.93 37.66
N VAL A 578 -14.21 -29.79 37.55
CA VAL A 578 -14.28 -31.01 36.76
C VAL A 578 -14.10 -32.24 37.66
N ASN A 579 -14.90 -33.27 37.37
CA ASN A 579 -14.75 -34.61 37.97
C ASN A 579 -13.81 -35.43 37.06
N ASP A 580 -12.62 -35.73 37.55
CA ASP A 580 -11.59 -36.54 36.90
C ASP A 580 -11.45 -37.95 37.48
N GLY A 581 -12.49 -38.43 38.20
CA GLY A 581 -12.50 -39.71 38.85
C GLY A 581 -11.83 -39.72 40.23
N SER A 582 -11.37 -38.59 40.76
CA SER A 582 -10.89 -38.41 42.13
C SER A 582 -12.04 -38.08 43.08
N ASP A 583 -11.81 -38.20 44.40
CA ASP A 583 -12.81 -37.95 45.45
C ASP A 583 -13.24 -36.47 45.51
N GLU A 584 -12.42 -35.56 45.03
CA GLU A 584 -12.72 -34.10 45.01
C GLU A 584 -12.72 -33.55 43.61
N LEU A 585 -13.59 -32.54 43.38
CA LEU A 585 -13.61 -31.85 42.08
C LEU A 585 -12.31 -31.07 41.86
N ARG A 586 -11.76 -31.19 40.67
CA ARG A 586 -10.55 -30.49 40.25
C ARG A 586 -10.91 -29.13 39.66
N GLN A 587 -10.29 -28.07 40.14
CA GLN A 587 -10.43 -26.74 39.56
C GLN A 587 -9.45 -26.53 38.41
N ILE A 588 -9.97 -26.13 37.27
CA ILE A 588 -9.19 -25.74 36.08
C ILE A 588 -9.62 -24.36 35.61
N VAL A 589 -8.66 -23.51 35.25
CA VAL A 589 -8.90 -22.21 34.64
C VAL A 589 -8.45 -22.26 33.18
N SER A 590 -9.34 -21.93 32.26
CA SER A 590 -9.09 -22.03 30.81
C SER A 590 -9.45 -20.76 30.05
N GLY A 591 -8.69 -20.43 29.03
CA GLY A 591 -8.81 -19.24 28.18
C GLY A 591 -9.90 -19.31 27.12
N ILE A 592 -10.97 -20.06 27.31
CA ILE A 592 -11.98 -20.39 26.31
C ILE A 592 -13.26 -19.54 26.38
N ALA A 593 -13.33 -18.55 27.28
CA ALA A 593 -14.51 -17.68 27.44
C ALA A 593 -14.91 -16.89 26.16
N PRO A 594 -14.04 -16.56 25.22
CA PRO A 594 -14.44 -15.93 23.96
C PRO A 594 -15.30 -16.82 23.05
N TRP A 595 -15.17 -18.15 23.20
CA TRP A 595 -15.79 -19.14 22.29
C TRP A 595 -16.87 -19.99 22.92
N TYR A 596 -16.88 -20.10 24.28
CA TYR A 596 -17.82 -20.95 25.00
C TYR A 596 -18.48 -20.20 26.14
N LYS A 597 -19.77 -20.39 26.30
CA LYS A 597 -20.50 -19.99 27.49
C LYS A 597 -20.52 -21.14 28.51
N PRO A 598 -20.64 -20.83 29.81
CA PRO A 598 -20.72 -21.86 30.86
C PRO A 598 -21.73 -22.97 30.59
N GLU A 599 -22.91 -22.59 30.09
CA GLU A 599 -24.03 -23.50 29.76
C GLU A 599 -23.69 -24.51 28.66
N ASP A 600 -22.77 -24.17 27.74
CA ASP A 600 -22.36 -25.04 26.63
C ASP A 600 -21.38 -26.13 27.08
N LEU A 601 -20.74 -25.94 28.24
CA LEU A 601 -19.67 -26.79 28.77
C LEU A 601 -20.13 -27.72 29.90
N ILE A 602 -21.07 -27.29 30.74
CA ILE A 602 -21.56 -28.06 31.89
C ILE A 602 -22.14 -29.39 31.41
N GLY A 603 -21.72 -30.49 32.06
CA GLY A 603 -22.16 -31.84 31.73
C GLY A 603 -21.36 -32.53 30.61
N LYS A 604 -20.49 -31.80 29.91
CA LYS A 604 -19.64 -32.35 28.86
C LYS A 604 -18.41 -33.03 29.42
N SER A 605 -17.95 -34.08 28.73
CA SER A 605 -16.69 -34.77 29.02
C SER A 605 -15.58 -34.23 28.12
N VAL A 606 -14.43 -33.92 28.73
CA VAL A 606 -13.26 -33.27 28.10
C VAL A 606 -11.97 -34.02 28.45
N ILE A 607 -10.91 -33.77 27.70
CA ILE A 607 -9.56 -34.27 28.04
C ILE A 607 -8.81 -33.19 28.80
N ILE A 608 -8.17 -33.59 29.90
CA ILE A 608 -7.33 -32.71 30.72
C ILE A 608 -5.92 -33.28 30.88
N VAL A 609 -4.95 -32.40 31.05
CA VAL A 609 -3.62 -32.73 31.62
C VAL A 609 -3.73 -32.65 33.14
N ALA A 610 -3.73 -33.79 33.80
CA ALA A 610 -4.06 -33.88 35.25
C ALA A 610 -2.88 -33.66 36.17
N ASN A 611 -1.64 -33.80 35.72
CA ASN A 611 -0.42 -33.75 36.55
C ASN A 611 0.44 -32.51 36.33
N LEU A 612 -0.13 -31.43 35.76
CA LEU A 612 0.57 -30.14 35.74
C LEU A 612 0.69 -29.55 37.15
N LYS A 613 1.81 -28.85 37.39
CA LYS A 613 1.97 -28.10 38.65
C LYS A 613 0.85 -27.04 38.74
N PRO A 614 0.19 -26.89 39.91
CA PRO A 614 -0.81 -25.86 40.10
C PRO A 614 -0.28 -24.47 39.79
N ALA A 615 -1.05 -23.70 39.03
CA ALA A 615 -0.73 -22.33 38.62
C ALA A 615 -1.84 -21.36 39.02
N LYS A 616 -1.47 -20.14 39.45
CA LYS A 616 -2.43 -19.10 39.78
C LYS A 616 -2.71 -18.20 38.56
N LEU A 617 -3.93 -18.22 38.06
CA LEU A 617 -4.36 -17.45 36.88
C LEU A 617 -5.45 -16.44 37.31
N CYS A 618 -5.15 -15.15 37.21
CA CYS A 618 -6.05 -14.05 37.60
C CYS A 618 -6.69 -14.19 39.01
N GLY A 619 -5.92 -14.73 39.94
CA GLY A 619 -6.34 -14.92 41.33
C GLY A 619 -6.91 -16.30 41.67
N GLU A 620 -7.28 -17.10 40.69
CA GLU A 620 -7.80 -18.47 40.83
C GLU A 620 -6.70 -19.51 40.59
N MET A 621 -6.77 -20.64 41.30
CA MET A 621 -5.81 -21.75 41.13
C MET A 621 -6.29 -22.69 40.04
N SER A 622 -5.41 -23.01 39.10
CA SER A 622 -5.65 -24.06 38.09
C SER A 622 -4.80 -25.28 38.43
N ASN A 623 -5.44 -26.42 38.65
CA ASN A 623 -4.82 -27.70 38.98
C ASN A 623 -4.77 -28.66 37.81
N GLY A 624 -4.49 -28.16 36.61
CA GLY A 624 -4.47 -28.89 35.35
C GLY A 624 -4.74 -27.98 34.18
N MET A 625 -4.80 -28.56 33.01
CA MET A 625 -5.09 -27.84 31.75
C MET A 625 -6.11 -28.61 30.93
N LEU A 626 -7.13 -27.90 30.42
CA LEU A 626 -8.09 -28.45 29.47
C LEU A 626 -7.47 -28.44 28.07
N LEU A 627 -7.61 -29.53 27.31
CA LEU A 627 -7.12 -29.60 25.95
C LEU A 627 -8.15 -29.03 24.97
N ALA A 628 -7.67 -28.15 24.12
CA ALA A 628 -8.42 -27.56 23.02
C ALA A 628 -7.51 -27.44 21.78
N GLY A 629 -8.10 -27.48 20.60
CA GLY A 629 -7.40 -27.28 19.34
C GLY A 629 -7.63 -25.88 18.80
N ASP A 630 -6.56 -25.18 18.40
CA ASP A 630 -6.63 -23.92 17.68
C ASP A 630 -6.91 -24.21 16.20
N VAL A 631 -8.17 -24.05 15.77
CA VAL A 631 -8.59 -24.24 14.37
C VAL A 631 -8.13 -23.06 13.52
N SER A 632 -8.12 -21.87 14.11
CA SER A 632 -7.55 -20.63 13.55
C SER A 632 -7.23 -19.65 14.68
N GLU A 633 -6.59 -18.51 14.38
CA GLU A 633 -6.29 -17.45 15.38
C GLU A 633 -7.52 -16.99 16.20
N ASN A 634 -8.73 -17.22 15.69
CA ASN A 634 -9.98 -16.78 16.32
C ASN A 634 -11.01 -17.90 16.52
N ASP A 635 -10.64 -19.16 16.36
CA ASP A 635 -11.53 -20.32 16.54
C ASP A 635 -10.84 -21.44 17.31
N VAL A 636 -11.23 -21.61 18.57
CA VAL A 636 -10.71 -22.64 19.48
C VAL A 636 -11.82 -23.68 19.73
N LYS A 637 -11.51 -24.94 19.53
CA LYS A 637 -12.41 -26.06 19.78
C LYS A 637 -11.95 -26.91 20.95
N VAL A 638 -12.78 -27.00 21.98
CA VAL A 638 -12.55 -27.92 23.09
C VAL A 638 -12.69 -29.35 22.62
N LEU A 639 -11.76 -30.23 23.05
CA LEU A 639 -11.81 -31.66 22.71
C LEU A 639 -12.82 -32.36 23.61
N PHE A 640 -14.05 -32.52 23.09
CA PHE A 640 -15.09 -33.29 23.78
C PHE A 640 -14.94 -34.79 23.51
N VAL A 641 -15.15 -35.61 24.54
CA VAL A 641 -15.05 -37.07 24.49
C VAL A 641 -16.33 -37.69 25.09
N ASP A 642 -17.36 -37.79 24.26
CA ASP A 642 -18.62 -38.35 24.69
C ASP A 642 -18.53 -39.87 24.87
N GLY A 643 -19.22 -40.40 25.90
CA GLY A 643 -19.31 -41.81 26.19
C GLY A 643 -18.15 -42.43 26.97
N MET A 644 -17.13 -41.65 27.34
CA MET A 644 -16.04 -42.11 28.19
C MET A 644 -16.28 -41.73 29.66
N PRO A 645 -16.17 -42.69 30.62
CA PRO A 645 -16.29 -42.36 32.05
C PRO A 645 -15.22 -41.39 32.54
N ALA A 646 -15.59 -40.51 33.50
CA ALA A 646 -14.64 -39.64 34.18
C ALA A 646 -13.52 -40.49 34.84
N GLY A 647 -12.28 -40.02 34.80
CA GLY A 647 -11.10 -40.73 35.29
C GLY A 647 -10.46 -41.68 34.29
N THR A 648 -11.07 -41.91 33.11
CA THR A 648 -10.45 -42.72 32.07
C THR A 648 -9.11 -42.13 31.64
N LYS A 649 -8.04 -42.94 31.70
CA LYS A 649 -6.71 -42.55 31.26
C LYS A 649 -6.61 -42.58 29.74
N ILE A 650 -6.13 -41.48 29.18
CA ILE A 650 -5.80 -41.36 27.74
C ILE A 650 -4.33 -41.73 27.55
N ARG A 651 -4.02 -42.51 26.52
CA ARG A 651 -2.67 -43.01 26.22
C ARG A 651 -2.27 -42.60 24.81
#